data_f8796bc1a6b1fd52e89b3515575d94a6
#
_entry.id   f8796bc1a6b1fd52e89b3515575d94a6
#
_cell.length_a   1.000
_cell.length_b   1.000
_cell.length_c   1.000
_cell.angle_alpha   90.00
_cell.angle_beta   90.00
_cell.angle_gamma   90.00
#
_symmetry.space_group_name_H-M   'P 1'
#
loop_
_entity.id
_entity.type
_entity.pdbx_description
1 polymer ?
#
loop_
_entity_poly.entity_id
_entity_poly.type
_entity_poly.pdbx_seq_one_letter_code
_entity_poly.pdbx_strand_id
1 'polypeptide(L)'
;MRSTPSRRATATGALIAAAAMIAVGLQSGSATATPTSAAPAGGITAGSKADPGSLPAKLSPAQRAELLREADATKAATAKELGLGATEKLVVRDVVQDRDGTTHTRYERTLDGLPVLGGDLVVQETTAGKTLSVVKASKATTAQLKAVGLTADVAPAAAEKQALGAAKTEGSKATKAEKAPRKVVWLGSGSPQLAYETVVGGLQHDGTPNELHVITDAASGEKLYEWQAVHNGTGNTQYSGQVTLGTAPSYTLTDTARGNHKTYNLNRGTSGTGSLFTNSTDVWGNGTPQNLETAGADAHYGAALTWDYYKNVHGRNGLRGDGVGAYSRVHYGNNYVNAFWQDSCFCMTYGDGAGNAKPLTSIDVAAHEMTHGLTSVTAKLVYSGESGGLNEATSDIFAAAVEFHANNSQDQGDYLVGEKIDIRGNGTPLRYMDKPSKDGSSKDAWYSGIGSIDVHYSSGPANHWYYLLSEGSGAKTINGVSYDSPTSDGLPVTGIGRDKASLIWFKALTTKFTSTTNYAAARTGTLAVASELYGATSPEYAAVANAWAAINVGARPGGGDPDPGGKVFENKTAVNIPDAGAAVTSAVNVTGIAGNAPSTLKADVNISHTYRGDLVIDLVAPDGGTFRLKNSSSSDSADNVVATYTVNASSKVANGEWKLKVQDVYRSDTGRINSFKLTF
;
A
#
# COMPACT_ATOMS: atom_id res chain seq x y z
N MET A 1 -26.87 2.63 46.79
CA MET A 1 -26.17 3.50 47.78
C MET A 1 -24.69 3.54 47.43
N ARG A 2 -24.15 4.75 47.22
CA ARG A 2 -22.74 5.18 47.10
C ARG A 2 -21.93 4.58 45.96
N SER A 3 -21.79 5.18 44.82
CA SER A 3 -21.02 6.35 44.28
C SER A 3 -19.51 6.25 44.46
N THR A 4 -18.88 6.04 43.32
CA THR A 4 -17.51 6.22 42.84
C THR A 4 -16.75 7.47 43.30
N PRO A 5 -15.44 7.62 42.97
CA PRO A 5 -15.13 8.41 41.80
C PRO A 5 -13.97 7.90 40.89
N SER A 6 -14.07 8.31 39.66
CA SER A 6 -13.10 8.14 38.56
C SER A 6 -11.80 8.90 38.83
N ARG A 7 -10.65 8.29 38.52
CA ARG A 7 -9.39 9.00 38.30
C ARG A 7 -8.98 8.92 36.83
N ARG A 8 -8.89 10.06 36.21
CA ARG A 8 -8.23 10.26 34.91
C ARG A 8 -6.73 10.05 35.10
N ALA A 9 -6.16 9.16 34.31
CA ALA A 9 -4.72 9.08 34.13
C ALA A 9 -4.39 9.65 32.75
N THR A 10 -3.65 10.74 32.75
CA THR A 10 -2.99 11.32 31.60
C THR A 10 -1.77 10.45 31.25
N ALA A 11 -1.81 9.81 30.10
CA ALA A 11 -0.67 9.11 29.57
C ALA A 11 0.18 10.07 28.72
N THR A 12 1.35 10.41 29.20
CA THR A 12 2.39 11.12 28.46
C THR A 12 3.12 10.08 27.61
N GLY A 13 2.99 10.16 26.29
CA GLY A 13 3.72 9.30 25.35
C GLY A 13 5.18 9.70 25.27
N ALA A 14 6.07 8.77 25.58
CA ALA A 14 7.51 8.89 25.31
C ALA A 14 7.81 8.23 23.96
N LEU A 15 8.21 9.04 22.98
CA LEU A 15 8.83 8.56 21.74
C LEU A 15 10.27 8.09 22.08
N ILE A 16 10.55 6.82 21.85
CA ILE A 16 11.91 6.28 21.90
C ILE A 16 12.36 6.11 20.44
N ALA A 17 13.30 6.95 20.02
CA ALA A 17 14.04 6.76 18.78
C ALA A 17 15.20 5.78 19.06
N ALA A 18 15.19 4.64 18.39
CA ALA A 18 16.30 3.68 18.44
C ALA A 18 17.41 4.13 17.49
N ALA A 19 18.54 4.52 18.05
CA ALA A 19 19.79 4.71 17.31
C ALA A 19 20.50 3.37 17.20
N ALA A 20 20.80 2.93 15.97
CA ALA A 20 21.61 1.74 15.72
C ALA A 20 23.07 2.00 16.12
N MET A 21 23.59 1.25 17.07
CA MET A 21 25.01 1.22 17.42
C MET A 21 25.74 0.22 16.51
N ILE A 22 26.75 0.68 15.80
CA ILE A 22 27.74 -0.16 15.14
C ILE A 22 28.85 -0.44 16.13
N ALA A 23 28.92 -1.67 16.66
CA ALA A 23 30.09 -2.16 17.38
C ALA A 23 30.94 -2.97 16.38
N VAL A 24 32.12 -2.47 16.04
CA VAL A 24 33.13 -3.22 15.29
C VAL A 24 33.97 -4.01 16.29
N GLY A 25 33.69 -5.30 16.40
CA GLY A 25 34.53 -6.26 17.10
C GLY A 25 35.41 -7.00 16.11
N LEU A 26 36.72 -6.80 16.19
CA LEU A 26 37.74 -7.59 15.49
C LEU A 26 38.01 -8.87 16.28
N GLN A 27 37.65 -10.04 15.70
CA GLN A 27 38.33 -11.30 16.03
C GLN A 27 38.61 -12.08 14.74
N SER A 28 39.89 -12.42 14.62
CA SER A 28 40.47 -13.21 13.55
C SER A 28 40.10 -14.68 13.67
N GLY A 29 39.44 -15.23 12.66
CA GLY A 29 39.29 -16.66 12.48
C GLY A 29 39.26 -16.98 10.99
N SER A 30 40.27 -17.72 10.54
CA SER A 30 40.47 -18.10 9.14
C SER A 30 39.41 -19.10 8.69
N ALA A 31 38.61 -18.73 7.69
CA ALA A 31 37.89 -19.68 6.86
C ALA A 31 38.14 -19.35 5.38
N THR A 32 38.71 -20.28 4.69
CA THR A 32 39.00 -20.20 3.25
C THR A 32 37.73 -20.31 2.45
N ALA A 33 37.25 -19.20 1.89
CA ALA A 33 36.30 -19.20 0.79
C ALA A 33 37.03 -18.83 -0.48
N THR A 34 36.82 -19.61 -1.53
CA THR A 34 37.38 -19.39 -2.86
C THR A 34 36.80 -18.11 -3.47
N PRO A 35 37.63 -17.14 -3.89
CA PRO A 35 37.09 -15.90 -4.44
C PRO A 35 36.79 -16.05 -5.91
N THR A 36 35.57 -15.80 -6.30
CA THR A 36 35.24 -15.43 -7.67
C THR A 36 35.23 -13.91 -7.76
N SER A 37 36.13 -13.40 -8.61
CA SER A 37 36.46 -12.02 -8.94
C SER A 37 37.18 -11.20 -7.84
N ALA A 38 38.46 -11.02 -8.05
CA ALA A 38 39.29 -10.13 -7.27
C ALA A 38 38.83 -8.67 -7.44
N ALA A 39 38.35 -8.05 -6.37
CA ALA A 39 38.32 -6.61 -6.26
C ALA A 39 39.78 -6.10 -6.34
N PRO A 40 40.07 -5.01 -7.10
CA PRO A 40 41.39 -4.43 -7.08
C PRO A 40 41.71 -3.99 -5.65
N ALA A 41 42.85 -4.43 -5.15
CA ALA A 41 43.34 -4.10 -3.82
C ALA A 41 43.77 -2.63 -3.75
N GLY A 42 42.78 -1.73 -3.75
CA GLY A 42 42.89 -0.38 -3.26
C GLY A 42 42.44 -0.35 -1.82
N GLY A 43 43.25 -0.94 -0.93
CA GLY A 43 42.92 -1.01 0.48
C GLY A 43 42.72 0.39 1.03
N ILE A 44 41.51 0.64 1.58
CA ILE A 44 41.27 1.71 2.54
C ILE A 44 42.20 1.43 3.71
N THR A 45 43.39 2.00 3.69
CA THR A 45 44.30 1.94 4.85
C THR A 45 43.67 2.84 5.90
N ALA A 46 43.14 2.25 6.94
CA ALA A 46 42.76 2.96 8.17
C ALA A 46 43.91 3.86 8.58
N GLY A 47 43.69 5.16 8.55
CA GLY A 47 44.54 6.12 9.29
C GLY A 47 44.59 5.68 10.75
N SER A 48 45.56 6.21 11.50
CA SER A 48 45.77 5.92 12.92
C SER A 48 44.47 5.58 13.64
N LYS A 49 44.46 4.49 14.42
CA LYS A 49 43.29 4.08 15.21
C LYS A 49 42.68 5.33 15.85
N ALA A 50 41.50 5.71 15.41
CA ALA A 50 40.70 6.70 16.10
C ALA A 50 40.45 6.17 17.51
N ASP A 51 40.61 7.01 18.52
CA ASP A 51 40.11 6.68 19.85
C ASP A 51 38.60 6.42 19.72
N PRO A 52 38.10 5.26 20.13
CA PRO A 52 36.66 4.97 20.03
C PRO A 52 35.81 5.94 20.88
N GLY A 53 36.41 6.77 21.71
CA GLY A 53 35.70 7.72 22.56
C GLY A 53 34.87 7.05 23.65
N SER A 54 34.00 7.81 24.26
CA SER A 54 32.95 7.28 25.15
C SER A 54 31.75 6.76 24.34
N LEU A 55 30.81 6.06 25.02
CA LEU A 55 29.61 5.58 24.36
C LEU A 55 28.79 6.74 23.81
N PRO A 56 28.16 6.58 22.63
CA PRO A 56 27.29 7.60 22.02
C PRO A 56 26.18 8.07 22.97
N ALA A 57 25.91 9.36 22.96
CA ALA A 57 24.78 9.96 23.65
C ALA A 57 23.46 9.69 22.88
N LYS A 58 22.38 9.55 23.63
CA LYS A 58 21.03 9.53 23.02
C LYS A 58 20.59 10.98 22.77
N LEU A 59 20.68 11.41 21.53
CA LEU A 59 20.23 12.73 21.11
C LEU A 59 18.76 12.72 20.67
N SER A 60 18.00 13.74 21.03
CA SER A 60 16.73 14.03 20.41
C SER A 60 16.92 14.51 18.95
N PRO A 61 15.91 14.40 18.07
CA PRO A 61 15.99 14.94 16.71
C PRO A 61 16.38 16.43 16.66
N ALA A 62 15.88 17.22 17.61
CA ALA A 62 16.23 18.65 17.72
C ALA A 62 17.70 18.88 18.08
N GLN A 63 18.24 18.14 19.03
CA GLN A 63 19.66 18.21 19.41
C GLN A 63 20.57 17.78 18.25
N ARG A 64 20.22 16.69 17.54
CA ARG A 64 20.98 16.25 16.37
C ARG A 64 20.95 17.31 15.25
N ALA A 65 19.79 17.92 15.00
CA ALA A 65 19.65 18.98 14.00
C ALA A 65 20.47 20.22 14.38
N GLU A 66 20.57 20.54 15.67
CA GLU A 66 21.45 21.63 16.16
C GLU A 66 22.91 21.33 15.87
N LEU A 67 23.41 20.17 16.27
CA LEU A 67 24.79 19.77 16.02
C LEU A 67 25.15 19.76 14.54
N LEU A 68 24.22 19.35 13.68
CA LEU A 68 24.41 19.43 12.22
C LEU A 68 24.50 20.87 11.72
N ARG A 69 23.72 21.82 12.29
CA ARG A 69 23.80 23.25 11.95
C ARG A 69 25.11 23.87 12.41
N GLU A 70 25.56 23.52 13.63
CA GLU A 70 26.84 23.97 14.19
C GLU A 70 28.01 23.46 13.33
N ALA A 71 28.00 22.18 12.95
CA ALA A 71 29.03 21.62 12.08
C ALA A 71 28.99 22.28 10.68
N ASP A 72 27.80 22.58 10.16
CA ASP A 72 27.67 23.29 8.88
C ASP A 72 28.17 24.73 8.95
N ALA A 73 27.96 25.43 10.06
CA ALA A 73 28.45 26.77 10.29
C ALA A 73 30.00 26.81 10.41
N THR A 74 30.64 25.76 10.98
CA THR A 74 32.10 25.72 11.23
C THR A 74 32.87 24.98 10.11
N LYS A 75 32.25 24.28 9.19
CA LYS A 75 32.89 23.45 8.15
C LYS A 75 34.02 24.12 7.37
N ALA A 76 33.91 25.44 7.13
CA ALA A 76 34.94 26.19 6.41
C ALA A 76 36.20 26.40 7.26
N ALA A 77 36.04 26.61 8.56
CA ALA A 77 37.16 26.70 9.51
C ALA A 77 37.85 25.32 9.64
N THR A 78 37.05 24.25 9.79
CA THR A 78 37.54 22.86 9.80
C THR A 78 38.28 22.52 8.49
N ALA A 79 37.79 22.90 7.32
CA ALA A 79 38.51 22.70 6.05
C ALA A 79 39.88 23.39 6.06
N LYS A 80 39.96 24.60 6.56
CA LYS A 80 41.23 25.37 6.69
C LYS A 80 42.20 24.71 7.66
N GLU A 81 41.71 24.26 8.82
CA GLU A 81 42.50 23.55 9.81
C GLU A 81 43.09 22.24 9.25
N LEU A 82 42.30 21.54 8.45
CA LEU A 82 42.71 20.31 7.77
C LEU A 82 43.66 20.54 6.58
N GLY A 83 43.97 21.80 6.26
CA GLY A 83 44.86 22.18 5.18
C GLY A 83 44.27 21.89 3.77
N LEU A 84 42.94 21.90 3.64
CA LEU A 84 42.28 21.70 2.33
C LEU A 84 42.51 22.93 1.44
N GLY A 85 42.58 22.70 0.13
CA GLY A 85 42.78 23.75 -0.86
C GLY A 85 41.59 24.71 -0.95
N ALA A 86 41.81 25.91 -1.51
CA ALA A 86 40.77 26.95 -1.63
C ALA A 86 39.53 26.50 -2.42
N THR A 87 39.69 25.56 -3.36
CA THR A 87 38.61 24.99 -4.18
C THR A 87 38.00 23.71 -3.58
N GLU A 88 38.59 23.21 -2.50
CA GLU A 88 38.04 22.08 -1.75
C GLU A 88 37.09 22.57 -0.65
N LYS A 89 35.91 21.97 -0.57
CA LYS A 89 34.93 22.31 0.47
C LYS A 89 34.45 21.04 1.16
N LEU A 90 34.02 21.19 2.43
CA LEU A 90 33.38 20.15 3.20
C LEU A 90 31.86 20.28 3.13
N VAL A 91 31.18 19.15 3.05
CA VAL A 91 29.73 19.02 3.14
C VAL A 91 29.42 18.10 4.31
N VAL A 92 28.71 18.63 5.31
CA VAL A 92 28.31 17.87 6.51
C VAL A 92 27.30 16.81 6.10
N ARG A 93 27.50 15.57 6.54
CA ARG A 93 26.60 14.44 6.31
C ARG A 93 25.98 13.91 7.58
N ASP A 94 26.76 13.77 8.61
CA ASP A 94 26.29 13.24 9.87
C ASP A 94 27.10 13.75 11.05
N VAL A 95 26.50 13.69 12.23
CA VAL A 95 27.15 14.02 13.51
C VAL A 95 26.71 12.98 14.54
N VAL A 96 27.68 12.43 15.26
CA VAL A 96 27.50 11.61 16.46
C VAL A 96 28.18 12.34 17.62
N GLN A 97 27.49 12.43 18.77
CA GLN A 97 28.07 12.98 19.99
C GLN A 97 28.17 11.87 21.03
N ASP A 98 29.33 11.78 21.68
CA ASP A 98 29.54 10.87 22.79
C ASP A 98 29.02 11.48 24.11
N ARG A 99 28.89 10.64 25.14
CA ARG A 99 28.37 11.08 26.47
C ARG A 99 29.25 12.10 27.19
N ASP A 100 30.54 12.16 26.86
CA ASP A 100 31.48 13.15 27.35
C ASP A 100 31.42 14.47 26.57
N GLY A 101 30.56 14.53 25.55
CA GLY A 101 30.37 15.70 24.68
C GLY A 101 31.31 15.75 23.48
N THR A 102 32.18 14.77 23.28
CA THR A 102 33.00 14.65 22.07
C THR A 102 32.11 14.44 20.85
N THR A 103 32.37 15.16 19.78
CA THR A 103 31.62 15.04 18.52
C THR A 103 32.44 14.35 17.44
N HIS A 104 31.76 13.52 16.63
CA HIS A 104 32.30 12.88 15.43
C HIS A 104 31.49 13.36 14.23
N THR A 105 32.04 14.29 13.47
CA THR A 105 31.38 14.87 12.32
C THR A 105 31.87 14.23 11.04
N ARG A 106 30.94 13.63 10.27
CA ARG A 106 31.22 13.06 8.94
C ARG A 106 31.06 14.12 7.87
N TYR A 107 32.09 14.27 7.07
CA TYR A 107 32.09 15.17 5.94
C TYR A 107 32.33 14.43 4.63
N GLU A 108 31.65 14.84 3.57
CA GLU A 108 32.09 14.63 2.18
C GLU A 108 32.92 15.80 1.71
N ARG A 109 33.74 15.59 0.68
CA ARG A 109 34.55 16.65 0.06
C ARG A 109 34.01 16.98 -1.32
N THR A 110 34.17 18.23 -1.71
CA THR A 110 33.98 18.66 -3.12
C THR A 110 35.24 19.37 -3.60
N LEU A 111 35.53 19.27 -4.89
CA LEU A 111 36.58 20.03 -5.58
C LEU A 111 35.93 20.85 -6.69
N ASP A 112 36.03 22.16 -6.65
CA ASP A 112 35.35 23.09 -7.56
C ASP A 112 33.85 22.76 -7.73
N GLY A 113 33.19 22.33 -6.66
CA GLY A 113 31.79 21.95 -6.64
C GLY A 113 31.48 20.52 -7.07
N LEU A 114 32.47 19.77 -7.61
CA LEU A 114 32.29 18.36 -7.94
C LEU A 114 32.46 17.49 -6.69
N PRO A 115 31.59 16.48 -6.49
CA PRO A 115 31.78 15.50 -5.40
C PRO A 115 33.10 14.75 -5.55
N VAL A 116 33.79 14.53 -4.44
CA VAL A 116 35.03 13.71 -4.40
C VAL A 116 34.66 12.36 -3.79
N LEU A 117 34.40 11.38 -4.64
CA LEU A 117 34.04 10.02 -4.20
C LEU A 117 35.27 9.28 -3.66
N GLY A 118 35.14 8.70 -2.46
CA GLY A 118 36.25 8.13 -1.69
C GLY A 118 37.09 9.20 -0.99
N GLY A 119 36.62 10.45 -0.93
CA GLY A 119 37.30 11.57 -0.26
C GLY A 119 36.65 11.96 1.09
N ASP A 120 35.69 11.21 1.58
CA ASP A 120 35.02 11.48 2.84
C ASP A 120 35.97 11.36 4.04
N LEU A 121 35.61 12.03 5.12
CA LEU A 121 36.39 12.05 6.35
C LEU A 121 35.49 12.21 7.57
N VAL A 122 36.00 11.76 8.72
CA VAL A 122 35.37 11.98 10.03
C VAL A 122 36.34 12.79 10.90
N VAL A 123 35.85 13.92 11.41
CA VAL A 123 36.58 14.78 12.34
C VAL A 123 36.03 14.54 13.74
N GLN A 124 36.92 14.22 14.68
CA GLN A 124 36.61 14.09 16.11
C GLN A 124 37.02 15.37 16.81
N GLU A 125 36.08 15.99 17.54
CA GLU A 125 36.33 17.27 18.23
C GLU A 125 35.84 17.21 19.69
N THR A 126 36.54 17.93 20.56
CA THR A 126 36.09 18.13 21.93
C THR A 126 34.89 19.07 22.00
N THR A 127 34.24 19.17 23.16
CA THR A 127 33.20 20.17 23.45
C THR A 127 33.65 21.61 23.26
N ALA A 128 34.98 21.88 23.30
CA ALA A 128 35.56 23.19 23.02
C ALA A 128 35.92 23.42 21.55
N GLY A 129 35.54 22.50 20.64
CA GLY A 129 35.82 22.59 19.21
C GLY A 129 37.27 22.29 18.82
N LYS A 130 38.06 21.69 19.72
CA LYS A 130 39.44 21.30 19.40
C LYS A 130 39.44 19.94 18.70
N THR A 131 40.05 19.86 17.50
CA THR A 131 40.24 18.61 16.77
C THR A 131 41.11 17.65 17.54
N LEU A 132 40.61 16.44 17.80
CA LEU A 132 41.31 15.33 18.46
C LEU A 132 41.96 14.39 17.45
N SER A 133 41.16 13.99 16.42
CA SER A 133 41.61 13.09 15.37
C SER A 133 40.84 13.32 14.07
N VAL A 134 41.44 12.85 12.97
CA VAL A 134 40.77 12.85 11.63
C VAL A 134 41.01 11.52 10.98
N VAL A 135 39.92 10.84 10.65
CA VAL A 135 39.91 9.61 9.84
C VAL A 135 39.59 10.01 8.41
N LYS A 136 40.44 9.68 7.45
CA LYS A 136 40.27 9.99 6.02
C LYS A 136 40.11 8.70 5.21
N ALA A 137 39.11 8.64 4.31
CA ALA A 137 38.91 7.50 3.42
C ALA A 137 40.07 7.36 2.40
N SER A 138 40.72 8.44 2.07
CA SER A 138 41.85 8.45 1.11
C SER A 138 43.04 9.22 1.64
N LYS A 139 44.25 8.82 1.21
CA LYS A 139 45.50 9.53 1.46
C LYS A 139 45.83 10.61 0.42
N ALA A 140 44.93 10.81 -0.56
CA ALA A 140 45.10 11.81 -1.61
C ALA A 140 45.32 13.21 -1.01
N THR A 141 46.41 13.86 -1.40
CA THR A 141 46.78 15.18 -0.93
C THR A 141 46.01 16.27 -1.71
N THR A 142 45.90 17.45 -1.07
CA THR A 142 45.37 18.65 -1.75
C THR A 142 46.12 18.97 -3.04
N ALA A 143 47.43 18.75 -3.10
CA ALA A 143 48.23 18.97 -4.33
C ALA A 143 47.82 18.03 -5.46
N GLN A 144 47.60 16.75 -5.14
CA GLN A 144 47.11 15.77 -6.13
C GLN A 144 45.70 16.09 -6.61
N LEU A 145 44.78 16.47 -5.70
CA LEU A 145 43.44 16.90 -6.08
C LEU A 145 43.45 18.16 -6.95
N LYS A 146 44.26 19.15 -6.62
CA LYS A 146 44.41 20.37 -7.41
C LYS A 146 44.95 20.11 -8.81
N ALA A 147 45.69 19.03 -9.00
CA ALA A 147 46.27 18.64 -10.30
C ALA A 147 45.23 17.93 -11.21
N VAL A 148 44.03 17.60 -10.71
CA VAL A 148 43.00 16.95 -11.53
C VAL A 148 42.44 17.92 -12.56
N GLY A 149 42.56 17.56 -13.85
CA GLY A 149 41.87 18.29 -14.92
C GLY A 149 40.35 18.09 -14.81
N LEU A 150 39.60 19.17 -14.83
CA LEU A 150 38.13 19.11 -14.68
C LEU A 150 37.37 19.16 -16.03
N THR A 151 38.12 19.10 -17.14
CA THR A 151 37.57 18.97 -18.48
C THR A 151 37.45 17.50 -18.84
N ALA A 152 36.31 17.06 -19.30
CA ALA A 152 36.07 15.71 -19.75
C ALA A 152 36.26 15.63 -21.28
N ASP A 153 36.95 14.60 -21.76
CA ASP A 153 37.08 14.33 -23.17
C ASP A 153 35.92 13.49 -23.71
N VAL A 154 35.26 12.75 -22.81
CA VAL A 154 34.10 11.89 -23.11
C VAL A 154 32.81 12.62 -22.78
N ALA A 155 31.85 12.54 -23.69
CA ALA A 155 30.50 13.11 -23.44
C ALA A 155 29.71 12.29 -22.40
N PRO A 156 28.81 12.90 -21.60
CA PRO A 156 27.98 12.19 -20.62
C PRO A 156 27.19 11.00 -21.21
N ALA A 157 26.70 11.13 -22.46
CA ALA A 157 25.97 10.06 -23.14
C ALA A 157 26.83 8.80 -23.39
N ALA A 158 28.13 8.95 -23.53
CA ALA A 158 29.04 7.80 -23.67
C ALA A 158 29.24 7.10 -22.33
N ALA A 159 29.31 7.85 -21.21
CA ALA A 159 29.36 7.30 -19.87
C ALA A 159 28.04 6.56 -19.52
N GLU A 160 26.89 7.12 -19.91
CA GLU A 160 25.60 6.45 -19.76
C GLU A 160 25.56 5.13 -20.54
N LYS A 161 25.98 5.14 -21.80
CA LYS A 161 26.06 3.92 -22.62
C LYS A 161 26.97 2.87 -21.99
N GLN A 162 28.11 3.28 -21.45
CA GLN A 162 29.05 2.39 -20.76
C GLN A 162 28.37 1.77 -19.51
N ALA A 163 27.69 2.57 -18.70
CA ALA A 163 27.00 2.12 -17.50
C ALA A 163 25.84 1.14 -17.80
N LEU A 164 25.05 1.44 -18.83
CA LEU A 164 24.00 0.51 -19.29
C LEU A 164 24.60 -0.79 -19.83
N GLY A 165 25.76 -0.74 -20.49
CA GLY A 165 26.52 -1.91 -20.92
C GLY A 165 26.98 -2.75 -19.73
N ALA A 166 27.51 -2.12 -18.69
CA ALA A 166 27.93 -2.79 -17.45
C ALA A 166 26.75 -3.50 -16.78
N ALA A 167 25.62 -2.81 -16.59
CA ALA A 167 24.41 -3.41 -16.02
C ALA A 167 23.90 -4.61 -16.82
N LYS A 168 23.97 -4.54 -18.16
CA LYS A 168 23.61 -5.67 -19.02
C LYS A 168 24.56 -6.86 -18.85
N THR A 169 25.84 -6.61 -18.64
CA THR A 169 26.84 -7.66 -18.38
C THR A 169 26.56 -8.38 -17.07
N GLU A 170 26.07 -7.65 -16.05
CA GLU A 170 25.61 -8.20 -14.76
C GLU A 170 24.24 -8.91 -14.87
N GLY A 171 23.64 -9.00 -16.05
CA GLY A 171 22.36 -9.67 -16.26
C GLY A 171 21.14 -8.83 -15.88
N SER A 172 21.32 -7.54 -15.63
CA SER A 172 20.21 -6.64 -15.28
C SER A 172 19.23 -6.46 -16.46
N LYS A 173 17.93 -6.31 -16.14
CA LYS A 173 16.80 -6.19 -17.09
C LYS A 173 16.13 -4.83 -16.95
N ALA A 174 15.42 -4.38 -17.99
CA ALA A 174 14.71 -3.10 -18.01
C ALA A 174 15.58 -1.93 -17.54
N THR A 175 16.87 -1.96 -17.85
CA THR A 175 17.86 -1.00 -17.36
C THR A 175 17.68 0.37 -17.99
N LYS A 176 17.75 1.41 -17.16
CA LYS A 176 17.80 2.81 -17.58
C LYS A 176 18.64 3.61 -16.60
N ALA A 177 19.30 4.67 -17.08
CA ALA A 177 19.90 5.63 -16.17
C ALA A 177 18.78 6.36 -15.39
N GLU A 178 18.89 6.42 -14.08
CA GLU A 178 17.90 7.11 -13.25
C GLU A 178 17.99 8.62 -13.37
N LYS A 179 19.20 9.12 -13.58
CA LYS A 179 19.52 10.53 -13.82
C LYS A 179 20.66 10.61 -14.84
N ALA A 180 20.83 11.78 -15.44
CA ALA A 180 21.99 12.03 -16.29
C ALA A 180 23.31 11.80 -15.52
N PRO A 181 24.35 11.23 -16.17
CA PRO A 181 25.66 11.03 -15.55
C PRO A 181 26.18 12.33 -14.95
N ARG A 182 26.64 12.26 -13.69
CA ARG A 182 27.22 13.42 -13.01
C ARG A 182 28.76 13.35 -13.00
N LYS A 183 29.43 14.47 -13.20
CA LYS A 183 30.88 14.55 -13.01
C LYS A 183 31.24 14.42 -11.54
N VAL A 184 32.27 13.64 -11.26
CA VAL A 184 32.85 13.42 -9.93
C VAL A 184 34.35 13.36 -10.01
N VAL A 185 35.04 13.59 -8.90
CA VAL A 185 36.45 13.24 -8.76
C VAL A 185 36.52 11.88 -8.07
N TRP A 186 37.09 10.90 -8.75
CA TRP A 186 37.20 9.51 -8.26
C TRP A 186 38.57 9.26 -7.64
N LEU A 187 38.60 8.73 -6.41
CA LEU A 187 39.80 8.40 -5.64
C LEU A 187 40.07 6.90 -5.51
N GLY A 188 39.14 6.05 -5.91
CA GLY A 188 39.25 4.59 -5.70
C GLY A 188 40.31 3.91 -6.56
N SER A 189 40.83 4.54 -7.61
CA SER A 189 41.90 4.02 -8.45
C SER A 189 43.31 4.34 -7.92
N GLY A 190 43.42 4.93 -6.73
CA GLY A 190 44.68 5.28 -6.09
C GLY A 190 45.18 6.69 -6.42
N SER A 191 44.99 7.19 -7.62
CA SER A 191 45.26 8.58 -8.01
C SER A 191 43.96 9.30 -8.32
N PRO A 192 43.79 10.57 -7.88
CA PRO A 192 42.61 11.34 -8.21
C PRO A 192 42.44 11.54 -9.71
N GLN A 193 41.22 11.30 -10.24
CA GLN A 193 40.92 11.54 -11.63
C GLN A 193 39.48 11.97 -11.84
N LEU A 194 39.19 12.71 -12.90
CA LEU A 194 37.84 13.09 -13.27
C LEU A 194 37.09 11.86 -13.83
N ALA A 195 35.91 11.63 -13.37
CA ALA A 195 35.04 10.55 -13.80
C ALA A 195 33.58 10.98 -13.91
N TYR A 196 32.77 10.15 -14.51
CA TYR A 196 31.33 10.21 -14.42
C TYR A 196 30.82 9.12 -13.47
N GLU A 197 29.88 9.45 -12.62
CA GLU A 197 29.05 8.49 -11.93
C GLU A 197 27.68 8.41 -12.62
N THR A 198 27.29 7.21 -12.98
CA THR A 198 25.96 6.90 -13.55
C THR A 198 25.28 5.89 -12.64
N VAL A 199 24.05 6.18 -12.22
CA VAL A 199 23.22 5.24 -11.44
C VAL A 199 22.25 4.59 -12.43
N VAL A 200 22.31 3.27 -12.53
CA VAL A 200 21.46 2.46 -13.41
C VAL A 200 20.41 1.75 -12.58
N GLY A 201 19.16 2.13 -12.80
CA GLY A 201 17.99 1.43 -12.25
C GLY A 201 17.54 0.26 -13.14
N GLY A 202 16.44 -0.37 -12.79
CA GLY A 202 15.87 -1.54 -13.44
C GLY A 202 15.74 -2.71 -12.47
N LEU A 203 15.93 -3.93 -12.97
CA LEU A 203 15.90 -5.16 -12.18
C LEU A 203 17.22 -5.91 -12.32
N GLN A 204 17.71 -6.49 -11.25
CA GLN A 204 18.81 -7.44 -11.26
C GLN A 204 18.37 -8.76 -11.96
N HIS A 205 19.29 -9.68 -12.18
CA HIS A 205 19.01 -10.96 -12.85
C HIS A 205 17.93 -11.80 -12.15
N ASP A 206 17.82 -11.67 -10.82
CA ASP A 206 16.88 -12.38 -9.94
C ASP A 206 15.55 -11.66 -9.72
N GLY A 207 15.37 -10.47 -10.34
CA GLY A 207 14.15 -9.65 -10.19
C GLY A 207 14.21 -8.60 -9.09
N THR A 208 15.27 -8.56 -8.29
CA THR A 208 15.47 -7.50 -7.29
C THR A 208 15.65 -6.13 -7.98
N PRO A 209 15.20 -5.02 -7.39
CA PRO A 209 15.51 -3.69 -7.89
C PRO A 209 17.02 -3.47 -8.09
N ASN A 210 17.38 -2.80 -9.16
CA ASN A 210 18.76 -2.47 -9.49
C ASN A 210 19.06 -1.01 -9.12
N GLU A 211 20.15 -0.78 -8.39
CA GLU A 211 20.73 0.54 -8.15
C GLU A 211 22.26 0.40 -8.34
N LEU A 212 22.65 0.13 -9.59
CA LEU A 212 24.05 -0.08 -9.95
C LEU A 212 24.71 1.27 -10.20
N HIS A 213 25.68 1.62 -9.36
CA HIS A 213 26.54 2.77 -9.58
C HIS A 213 27.73 2.36 -10.43
N VAL A 214 27.95 3.07 -11.52
CA VAL A 214 29.06 2.84 -12.43
C VAL A 214 29.91 4.10 -12.53
N ILE A 215 31.20 3.96 -12.25
CA ILE A 215 32.19 5.02 -12.40
C ILE A 215 32.90 4.82 -13.75
N THR A 216 32.79 5.82 -14.61
CA THR A 216 33.38 5.82 -15.95
C THR A 216 34.44 6.93 -16.03
N ASP A 217 35.62 6.62 -16.49
CA ASP A 217 36.68 7.59 -16.71
C ASP A 217 36.24 8.69 -17.71
N ALA A 218 36.41 9.95 -17.31
CA ALA A 218 35.96 11.08 -18.11
C ALA A 218 36.90 11.41 -19.30
N ALA A 219 38.10 10.79 -19.37
CA ALA A 219 39.02 10.94 -20.46
C ALA A 219 38.89 9.79 -21.47
N SER A 220 38.89 8.53 -21.00
CA SER A 220 38.88 7.34 -21.88
C SER A 220 37.48 6.78 -22.15
N GLY A 221 36.52 7.00 -21.26
CA GLY A 221 35.20 6.36 -21.31
C GLY A 221 35.18 4.92 -20.80
N GLU A 222 36.28 4.44 -20.23
CA GLU A 222 36.39 3.10 -19.68
C GLU A 222 35.72 3.02 -18.28
N LYS A 223 35.16 1.87 -17.95
CA LYS A 223 34.65 1.60 -16.61
C LYS A 223 35.80 1.49 -15.61
N LEU A 224 35.81 2.35 -14.61
CA LEU A 224 36.77 2.34 -13.50
C LEU A 224 36.34 1.47 -12.35
N TYR A 225 35.06 1.54 -12.00
CA TYR A 225 34.50 0.84 -10.85
C TYR A 225 32.98 0.71 -10.98
N GLU A 226 32.43 -0.23 -10.27
CA GLU A 226 30.98 -0.34 -10.08
C GLU A 226 30.66 -0.98 -8.73
N TRP A 227 29.50 -0.66 -8.20
CA TRP A 227 28.96 -1.34 -7.03
C TRP A 227 27.44 -1.33 -7.07
N GLN A 228 26.83 -2.40 -6.55
CA GLN A 228 25.38 -2.48 -6.30
C GLN A 228 25.08 -1.83 -4.96
N ALA A 229 24.16 -0.83 -4.94
CA ALA A 229 23.72 -0.16 -3.71
C ALA A 229 22.58 -0.91 -3.02
N VAL A 230 21.84 -1.76 -3.74
CA VAL A 230 20.85 -2.66 -3.17
C VAL A 230 21.56 -3.87 -2.60
N HIS A 231 21.45 -4.07 -1.30
CA HIS A 231 22.00 -5.21 -0.59
C HIS A 231 20.95 -6.32 -0.53
N ASN A 232 21.37 -7.54 -0.86
CA ASN A 232 20.50 -8.71 -0.91
C ASN A 232 21.07 -9.81 -0.03
N GLY A 233 20.20 -10.37 0.84
CA GLY A 233 20.43 -11.59 1.58
C GLY A 233 19.67 -12.77 0.98
N THR A 234 19.95 -13.97 1.48
CA THR A 234 19.23 -15.19 1.12
C THR A 234 18.23 -15.56 2.22
N GLY A 235 16.95 -15.68 1.87
CA GLY A 235 15.89 -16.19 2.75
C GLY A 235 15.60 -17.65 2.47
N ASN A 236 15.65 -18.49 3.47
CA ASN A 236 15.10 -19.85 3.43
C ASN A 236 13.74 -19.82 4.15
N THR A 237 12.71 -19.56 3.38
CA THR A 237 11.34 -19.34 3.84
C THR A 237 10.61 -20.67 4.08
N GLN A 238 9.51 -20.64 4.83
CA GLN A 238 8.68 -21.82 5.04
C GLN A 238 7.78 -22.13 3.84
N TYR A 239 7.29 -21.08 3.15
CA TYR A 239 6.25 -21.21 2.13
C TYR A 239 6.77 -21.02 0.72
N SER A 240 7.72 -20.11 0.52
CA SER A 240 8.18 -19.67 -0.80
C SER A 240 9.51 -20.29 -1.23
N GLY A 241 10.08 -21.20 -0.44
CA GLY A 241 11.38 -21.81 -0.69
C GLY A 241 12.54 -20.86 -0.44
N GLN A 242 13.62 -21.01 -1.21
CA GLN A 242 14.76 -20.10 -1.13
C GLN A 242 14.50 -18.84 -1.99
N VAL A 243 14.62 -17.66 -1.38
CA VAL A 243 14.31 -16.39 -2.00
C VAL A 243 15.41 -15.37 -1.75
N THR A 244 15.43 -14.30 -2.56
CA THR A 244 16.27 -13.13 -2.35
C THR A 244 15.55 -12.12 -1.47
N LEU A 245 16.23 -11.59 -0.44
CA LEU A 245 15.71 -10.59 0.47
C LEU A 245 16.49 -9.28 0.34
N GLY A 246 15.79 -8.15 0.33
CA GLY A 246 16.43 -6.84 0.50
C GLY A 246 16.96 -6.71 1.94
N THR A 247 18.24 -6.46 2.10
CA THR A 247 18.89 -6.33 3.41
C THR A 247 19.72 -5.03 3.47
N ALA A 248 20.15 -4.63 4.66
CA ALA A 248 21.01 -3.46 4.82
C ALA A 248 22.40 -3.88 5.31
N PRO A 249 23.40 -3.01 5.20
CA PRO A 249 24.71 -3.23 5.81
C PRO A 249 24.59 -3.65 7.29
N SER A 250 25.49 -4.53 7.72
CA SER A 250 25.41 -5.21 9.03
C SER A 250 24.32 -6.29 9.12
N TYR A 251 23.89 -6.80 7.97
CA TYR A 251 22.97 -7.92 7.84
C TYR A 251 21.73 -7.77 8.72
N THR A 252 20.87 -6.84 8.34
CA THR A 252 19.57 -6.62 8.97
C THR A 252 18.46 -6.83 7.96
N LEU A 253 17.30 -7.35 8.39
CA LEU A 253 16.08 -7.37 7.56
C LEU A 253 15.53 -5.94 7.44
N THR A 254 16.24 -5.13 6.64
CA THR A 254 15.89 -3.77 6.28
C THR A 254 16.04 -3.60 4.78
N ASP A 255 14.93 -3.48 4.07
CA ASP A 255 14.90 -3.31 2.62
C ASP A 255 15.00 -1.84 2.24
N THR A 256 16.22 -1.39 1.93
CA THR A 256 16.49 0.01 1.59
C THR A 256 15.92 0.40 0.22
N ALA A 257 15.77 -0.56 -0.70
CA ALA A 257 15.21 -0.34 -2.03
C ALA A 257 13.68 -0.17 -2.01
N ARG A 258 13.03 -0.68 -0.93
CA ARG A 258 11.57 -0.63 -0.77
C ARG A 258 11.17 0.21 0.44
N GLY A 259 11.63 1.47 0.46
CA GLY A 259 11.22 2.47 1.45
C GLY A 259 11.73 2.21 2.87
N ASN A 260 12.82 1.49 3.03
CA ASN A 260 13.36 1.04 4.32
C ASN A 260 12.39 0.18 5.13
N HIS A 261 11.64 -0.69 4.45
CA HIS A 261 10.82 -1.69 5.12
C HIS A 261 11.68 -2.52 6.09
N LYS A 262 11.19 -2.77 7.30
CA LYS A 262 11.91 -3.52 8.33
C LYS A 262 11.07 -4.65 8.87
N THR A 263 11.73 -5.75 9.26
CA THR A 263 11.06 -6.89 9.89
C THR A 263 11.62 -7.12 11.30
N TYR A 264 10.71 -7.24 12.26
CA TYR A 264 11.01 -7.31 13.69
C TYR A 264 10.49 -8.60 14.30
N ASN A 265 11.22 -9.11 15.28
CA ASN A 265 10.86 -10.25 16.11
C ASN A 265 10.23 -9.76 17.42
N LEU A 266 8.97 -10.08 17.68
CA LEU A 266 8.29 -9.80 18.95
C LEU A 266 8.63 -10.82 20.04
N ASN A 267 9.29 -11.93 19.68
CA ASN A 267 9.67 -12.98 20.62
C ASN A 267 8.49 -13.44 21.51
N ARG A 268 7.31 -13.63 20.88
CA ARG A 268 6.02 -13.96 21.52
C ARG A 268 5.45 -12.88 22.45
N GLY A 269 6.00 -11.68 22.39
CA GLY A 269 5.40 -10.50 23.02
C GLY A 269 4.15 -10.04 22.24
N THR A 270 3.25 -9.29 22.93
CA THR A 270 1.99 -8.78 22.36
C THR A 270 1.97 -7.26 22.26
N SER A 271 3.11 -6.60 22.45
CA SER A 271 3.23 -5.14 22.42
C SER A 271 4.62 -4.69 21.98
N GLY A 272 4.74 -3.41 21.64
CA GLY A 272 5.99 -2.81 21.18
C GLY A 272 6.31 -3.14 19.72
N THR A 273 7.51 -2.74 19.29
CA THR A 273 8.00 -2.97 17.92
C THR A 273 8.71 -4.32 17.78
N GLY A 274 9.28 -4.83 18.86
CA GLY A 274 10.17 -5.99 18.84
C GLY A 274 11.60 -5.63 18.53
N SER A 275 12.45 -6.65 18.34
CA SER A 275 13.86 -6.52 17.98
C SER A 275 14.02 -6.67 16.47
N LEU A 276 14.73 -5.75 15.82
CA LEU A 276 15.08 -5.87 14.41
C LEU A 276 15.87 -7.18 14.20
N PHE A 277 15.50 -7.96 13.19
CA PHE A 277 16.28 -9.14 12.83
C PHE A 277 17.67 -8.75 12.34
N THR A 278 18.66 -9.37 12.93
CA THR A 278 20.09 -9.20 12.61
C THR A 278 20.80 -10.56 12.68
N ASN A 279 21.70 -10.83 11.76
CA ASN A 279 22.56 -12.01 11.84
C ASN A 279 23.99 -11.71 11.34
N SER A 280 24.84 -12.71 11.22
CA SER A 280 26.24 -12.56 10.84
C SER A 280 26.57 -13.06 9.42
N THR A 281 25.61 -13.61 8.69
CA THR A 281 25.86 -14.32 7.43
C THR A 281 25.03 -13.81 6.24
N ASP A 282 24.05 -12.95 6.48
CA ASP A 282 23.03 -12.53 5.51
C ASP A 282 22.24 -13.69 4.86
N VAL A 283 22.17 -14.82 5.59
CA VAL A 283 21.35 -15.99 5.25
C VAL A 283 20.32 -16.19 6.36
N TRP A 284 19.05 -16.06 6.02
CA TRP A 284 17.93 -15.92 6.94
C TRP A 284 17.04 -17.16 6.93
N GLY A 285 16.83 -17.73 8.12
CA GLY A 285 15.97 -18.89 8.25
C GLY A 285 16.58 -20.20 7.73
N ASN A 286 15.80 -21.26 7.85
CA ASN A 286 16.16 -22.60 7.38
C ASN A 286 14.98 -23.37 6.77
N GLY A 287 13.88 -22.71 6.47
CA GLY A 287 12.67 -23.29 5.90
C GLY A 287 11.78 -24.00 6.93
N THR A 288 12.08 -23.88 8.23
CA THR A 288 11.27 -24.52 9.28
C THR A 288 10.82 -23.51 10.36
N PRO A 289 9.65 -23.70 10.99
CA PRO A 289 9.13 -22.77 12.00
C PRO A 289 9.92 -22.76 13.32
N GLN A 290 10.83 -23.73 13.53
CA GLN A 290 11.70 -23.80 14.71
C GLN A 290 12.80 -22.74 14.66
N ASN A 291 13.19 -22.30 13.47
CA ASN A 291 14.10 -21.18 13.30
C ASN A 291 13.30 -19.89 13.18
N LEU A 292 13.45 -18.99 14.16
CA LEU A 292 12.67 -17.74 14.21
C LEU A 292 12.93 -16.81 13.01
N GLU A 293 14.09 -16.90 12.38
CA GLU A 293 14.37 -16.09 11.17
C GLU A 293 13.55 -16.55 9.96
N THR A 294 13.02 -17.78 9.95
CA THR A 294 12.21 -18.30 8.85
C THR A 294 10.95 -17.47 8.63
N ALA A 295 10.15 -17.25 9.69
CA ALA A 295 8.96 -16.39 9.61
C ALA A 295 9.33 -14.92 9.32
N GLY A 296 10.49 -14.47 9.80
CA GLY A 296 11.04 -13.15 9.46
C GLY A 296 11.33 -13.02 7.96
N ALA A 297 11.92 -14.07 7.37
CA ALA A 297 12.22 -14.13 5.93
C ALA A 297 10.94 -14.17 5.08
N ASP A 298 9.93 -15.00 5.46
CA ASP A 298 8.63 -15.05 4.78
C ASP A 298 7.95 -13.67 4.77
N ALA A 299 7.79 -13.05 5.94
CA ALA A 299 7.13 -11.76 6.07
C ALA A 299 7.87 -10.64 5.32
N HIS A 300 9.20 -10.66 5.33
CA HIS A 300 10.03 -9.70 4.62
C HIS A 300 9.90 -9.83 3.11
N TYR A 301 9.89 -11.07 2.61
CA TYR A 301 9.69 -11.39 1.20
C TYR A 301 8.28 -10.99 0.72
N GLY A 302 7.22 -11.36 1.45
CA GLY A 302 5.86 -10.98 1.11
C GLY A 302 5.66 -9.45 1.07
N ALA A 303 6.32 -8.72 1.99
CA ALA A 303 6.30 -7.27 1.97
C ALA A 303 7.02 -6.67 0.75
N ALA A 304 8.15 -7.24 0.35
CA ALA A 304 8.89 -6.83 -0.84
C ALA A 304 8.06 -7.03 -2.11
N LEU A 305 7.43 -8.19 -2.27
CA LEU A 305 6.55 -8.50 -3.40
C LEU A 305 5.35 -7.55 -3.49
N THR A 306 4.73 -7.26 -2.37
CA THR A 306 3.58 -6.35 -2.30
C THR A 306 3.98 -4.93 -2.70
N TRP A 307 5.13 -4.45 -2.22
CA TRP A 307 5.69 -3.16 -2.64
C TRP A 307 5.94 -3.12 -4.14
N ASP A 308 6.61 -4.14 -4.68
CA ASP A 308 6.97 -4.21 -6.10
C ASP A 308 5.73 -4.28 -6.98
N TYR A 309 4.71 -5.04 -6.58
CA TYR A 309 3.44 -5.09 -7.28
C TYR A 309 2.79 -3.71 -7.39
N TYR A 310 2.60 -3.00 -6.28
CA TYR A 310 1.99 -1.67 -6.31
C TYR A 310 2.83 -0.65 -7.09
N LYS A 311 4.15 -0.73 -7.00
CA LYS A 311 5.06 0.16 -7.73
C LYS A 311 5.08 -0.14 -9.22
N ASN A 312 5.24 -1.39 -9.61
CA ASN A 312 5.48 -1.77 -11.01
C ASN A 312 4.18 -1.86 -11.81
N VAL A 313 3.08 -2.33 -11.19
CA VAL A 313 1.79 -2.52 -11.87
C VAL A 313 0.94 -1.25 -11.80
N HIS A 314 0.93 -0.58 -10.66
CA HIS A 314 0.04 0.58 -10.43
C HIS A 314 0.77 1.92 -10.32
N GLY A 315 2.11 1.94 -10.43
CA GLY A 315 2.90 3.16 -10.33
C GLY A 315 2.90 3.80 -8.92
N ARG A 316 2.47 3.04 -7.88
CA ARG A 316 2.34 3.55 -6.53
C ARG A 316 3.60 3.23 -5.70
N ASN A 317 4.32 4.26 -5.32
CA ASN A 317 5.57 4.14 -4.58
C ASN A 317 5.30 4.01 -3.06
N GLY A 318 5.10 2.78 -2.59
CA GLY A 318 4.69 2.47 -1.21
C GLY A 318 3.18 2.61 -0.94
N LEU A 319 2.71 2.08 0.19
CA LEU A 319 1.28 2.07 0.53
C LEU A 319 0.68 3.48 0.62
N ARG A 320 1.45 4.45 1.17
CA ARG A 320 1.07 5.86 1.21
C ARG A 320 1.31 6.61 -0.11
N GLY A 321 2.10 6.04 -1.01
CA GLY A 321 2.53 6.71 -2.23
C GLY A 321 3.66 7.72 -2.03
N ASP A 322 4.29 7.72 -0.85
CA ASP A 322 5.33 8.66 -0.41
C ASP A 322 6.76 8.09 -0.46
N GLY A 323 6.91 6.84 -0.90
CA GLY A 323 8.20 6.16 -0.95
C GLY A 323 8.68 5.63 0.40
N VAL A 324 7.85 5.67 1.45
CA VAL A 324 8.20 5.17 2.78
C VAL A 324 7.58 3.79 3.01
N GLY A 325 8.40 2.83 3.45
CA GLY A 325 7.95 1.48 3.78
C GLY A 325 7.16 1.43 5.08
N ALA A 326 6.24 0.47 5.17
CA ALA A 326 5.70 0.02 6.44
C ALA A 326 6.73 -0.86 7.16
N TYR A 327 6.35 -1.57 8.24
CA TYR A 327 7.19 -2.59 8.82
C TYR A 327 6.38 -3.81 9.27
N SER A 328 7.06 -4.96 9.32
CA SER A 328 6.48 -6.23 9.73
C SER A 328 6.94 -6.62 11.14
N ARG A 329 6.06 -7.26 11.92
CA ARG A 329 6.36 -7.87 13.21
C ARG A 329 5.92 -9.32 13.19
N VAL A 330 6.81 -10.25 13.41
CA VAL A 330 6.51 -11.70 13.49
C VAL A 330 6.61 -12.20 14.93
N HIS A 331 6.14 -13.42 15.16
CA HIS A 331 6.13 -14.08 16.47
C HIS A 331 5.31 -13.33 17.52
N TYR A 332 4.12 -12.85 17.11
CA TYR A 332 3.18 -12.21 18.02
C TYR A 332 2.45 -13.23 18.87
N GLY A 333 2.53 -13.09 20.20
CA GLY A 333 1.84 -13.96 21.15
C GLY A 333 2.36 -15.40 21.14
N ASN A 334 1.65 -16.29 21.83
CA ASN A 334 1.95 -17.71 21.88
C ASN A 334 0.76 -18.49 21.36
N ASN A 335 0.97 -19.37 20.38
CA ASN A 335 -0.10 -20.08 19.66
C ASN A 335 -1.15 -19.11 19.07
N TYR A 336 -0.73 -17.93 18.65
CA TYR A 336 -1.65 -16.94 18.12
C TYR A 336 -1.96 -17.25 16.65
N VAL A 337 -3.24 -17.55 16.39
CA VAL A 337 -3.73 -18.02 15.09
C VAL A 337 -4.43 -16.87 14.39
N ASN A 338 -3.70 -15.77 14.13
CA ASN A 338 -4.17 -14.64 13.35
C ASN A 338 -2.99 -13.77 12.88
N ALA A 339 -3.24 -12.93 11.88
CA ALA A 339 -2.41 -11.80 11.49
C ALA A 339 -3.27 -10.54 11.48
N PHE A 340 -2.68 -9.36 11.52
CA PHE A 340 -3.45 -8.11 11.47
C PHE A 340 -2.59 -6.92 11.05
N TRP A 341 -3.23 -5.98 10.37
CA TRP A 341 -2.72 -4.64 10.12
C TRP A 341 -3.10 -3.71 11.27
N GLN A 342 -2.26 -2.72 11.57
CA GLN A 342 -2.54 -1.71 12.57
C GLN A 342 -2.18 -0.30 12.07
N ASP A 343 -3.17 0.56 11.89
CA ASP A 343 -2.98 1.92 11.38
C ASP A 343 -2.12 2.81 12.29
N SER A 344 -2.22 2.64 13.61
CA SER A 344 -1.50 3.48 14.58
C SER A 344 0.02 3.34 14.50
N CYS A 345 0.52 2.18 14.11
CA CYS A 345 1.95 1.95 13.84
C CYS A 345 2.26 1.90 12.34
N PHE A 346 1.24 1.83 11.50
CA PHE A 346 1.34 1.57 10.06
C PHE A 346 2.18 0.33 9.78
N CYS A 347 1.75 -0.79 10.35
CA CYS A 347 2.53 -2.03 10.35
C CYS A 347 1.67 -3.29 10.32
N MET A 348 2.26 -4.39 9.83
CA MET A 348 1.73 -5.75 9.88
C MET A 348 2.22 -6.48 11.14
N THR A 349 1.39 -7.40 11.62
CA THR A 349 1.74 -8.27 12.75
C THR A 349 1.22 -9.67 12.53
N TYR A 350 2.10 -10.66 12.70
CA TYR A 350 1.82 -12.05 12.38
C TYR A 350 2.05 -12.95 13.59
N GLY A 351 1.07 -13.81 13.87
CA GLY A 351 1.23 -14.92 14.81
C GLY A 351 1.87 -16.15 14.16
N ASP A 352 2.28 -17.09 15.01
CA ASP A 352 2.94 -18.32 14.57
C ASP A 352 1.96 -19.50 14.36
N GLY A 353 0.67 -19.25 14.43
CA GLY A 353 -0.35 -20.27 14.28
C GLY A 353 -0.43 -21.25 15.45
N ALA A 354 -1.24 -22.28 15.29
CA ALA A 354 -1.40 -23.34 16.28
C ALA A 354 -0.07 -24.09 16.51
N GLY A 355 0.28 -24.29 17.77
CA GLY A 355 1.55 -24.92 18.14
C GLY A 355 2.80 -24.11 17.81
N ASN A 356 2.66 -22.87 17.37
CA ASN A 356 3.72 -22.02 16.81
C ASN A 356 4.46 -22.71 15.63
N ALA A 357 3.73 -23.44 14.80
CA ALA A 357 4.28 -24.27 13.73
C ALA A 357 3.92 -23.78 12.32
N LYS A 358 2.97 -22.86 12.22
CA LYS A 358 2.46 -22.31 10.95
C LYS A 358 2.34 -20.79 11.04
N PRO A 359 3.46 -20.04 10.96
CA PRO A 359 3.44 -18.59 10.91
C PRO A 359 2.50 -18.10 9.80
N LEU A 360 1.72 -17.08 10.08
CA LEU A 360 0.76 -16.52 9.11
C LEU A 360 1.45 -15.55 8.16
N THR A 361 2.52 -15.98 7.49
CA THR A 361 3.46 -15.15 6.74
C THR A 361 3.61 -15.55 5.27
N SER A 362 2.67 -16.35 4.70
CA SER A 362 2.63 -16.65 3.26
C SER A 362 2.48 -15.35 2.43
N ILE A 363 2.77 -15.44 1.13
CA ILE A 363 2.74 -14.27 0.23
C ILE A 363 1.39 -13.57 0.27
N ASP A 364 0.32 -14.35 0.12
CA ASP A 364 -1.06 -13.86 0.10
C ASP A 364 -1.47 -13.21 1.42
N VAL A 365 -1.13 -13.82 2.58
CA VAL A 365 -1.41 -13.23 3.90
C VAL A 365 -0.63 -11.93 4.11
N ALA A 366 0.65 -11.90 3.74
CA ALA A 366 1.45 -10.68 3.84
C ALA A 366 0.88 -9.55 2.97
N ALA A 367 0.47 -9.86 1.74
CA ALA A 367 -0.14 -8.92 0.83
C ALA A 367 -1.54 -8.46 1.30
N HIS A 368 -2.34 -9.37 1.89
CA HIS A 368 -3.63 -9.06 2.50
C HIS A 368 -3.48 -7.98 3.59
N GLU A 369 -2.59 -8.21 4.55
CA GLU A 369 -2.36 -7.29 5.66
C GLU A 369 -1.83 -5.92 5.20
N MET A 370 -0.88 -5.91 4.26
CA MET A 370 -0.38 -4.66 3.68
C MET A 370 -1.47 -3.89 2.94
N THR A 371 -2.40 -4.59 2.31
CA THR A 371 -3.48 -3.97 1.56
C THR A 371 -4.51 -3.28 2.46
N HIS A 372 -4.70 -3.73 3.71
CA HIS A 372 -5.42 -2.93 4.71
C HIS A 372 -4.78 -1.56 4.89
N GLY A 373 -3.45 -1.49 4.90
CA GLY A 373 -2.71 -0.22 4.93
C GLY A 373 -2.95 0.65 3.70
N LEU A 374 -3.05 0.07 2.50
CA LEU A 374 -3.46 0.81 1.30
C LEU A 374 -4.88 1.33 1.43
N THR A 375 -5.82 0.49 1.87
CA THR A 375 -7.23 0.86 2.04
C THR A 375 -7.38 2.00 3.06
N SER A 376 -6.62 1.96 4.16
CA SER A 376 -6.68 2.98 5.23
C SER A 376 -6.20 4.37 4.78
N VAL A 377 -5.32 4.44 3.78
CA VAL A 377 -4.80 5.71 3.25
C VAL A 377 -5.45 6.15 1.93
N THR A 378 -6.39 5.37 1.41
CA THR A 378 -7.13 5.67 0.17
C THR A 378 -8.62 5.81 0.43
N ALA A 379 -9.43 4.79 0.15
CA ALA A 379 -10.87 4.80 0.35
C ALA A 379 -11.29 4.88 1.82
N LYS A 380 -10.47 4.41 2.75
CA LYS A 380 -10.76 4.37 4.20
C LYS A 380 -12.03 3.61 4.54
N LEU A 381 -12.31 2.53 3.80
CA LEU A 381 -13.50 1.71 4.00
C LEU A 381 -13.66 1.34 5.48
N VAL A 382 -14.77 1.76 6.08
CA VAL A 382 -15.07 1.48 7.51
C VAL A 382 -15.20 -0.03 7.70
N TYR A 383 -14.53 -0.57 8.71
CA TYR A 383 -14.42 -2.01 8.96
C TYR A 383 -15.68 -2.57 9.64
N SER A 384 -16.85 -2.31 9.03
CA SER A 384 -18.15 -2.84 9.46
C SER A 384 -19.16 -2.79 8.32
N GLY A 385 -20.19 -3.62 8.38
CA GLY A 385 -21.23 -3.67 7.36
C GLY A 385 -20.68 -4.04 5.97
N GLU A 386 -21.32 -3.56 4.91
CA GLU A 386 -20.87 -3.83 3.53
C GLU A 386 -19.50 -3.20 3.23
N SER A 387 -19.21 -2.02 3.77
CA SER A 387 -17.88 -1.40 3.59
C SER A 387 -16.78 -2.22 4.24
N GLY A 388 -17.06 -2.91 5.35
CA GLY A 388 -16.13 -3.84 5.99
C GLY A 388 -15.87 -5.07 5.14
N GLY A 389 -16.91 -5.65 4.54
CA GLY A 389 -16.76 -6.74 3.58
C GLY A 389 -15.96 -6.35 2.34
N LEU A 390 -16.15 -5.13 1.83
CA LEU A 390 -15.36 -4.60 0.71
C LEU A 390 -13.91 -4.27 1.13
N ASN A 391 -13.65 -3.91 2.38
CA ASN A 391 -12.30 -3.74 2.92
C ASN A 391 -11.55 -5.08 2.91
N GLU A 392 -12.16 -6.15 3.45
CA GLU A 392 -11.61 -7.51 3.40
C GLU A 392 -11.41 -8.02 1.97
N ALA A 393 -12.43 -7.85 1.12
CA ALA A 393 -12.33 -8.26 -0.28
C ALA A 393 -11.19 -7.53 -1.03
N THR A 394 -10.97 -6.24 -0.74
CA THR A 394 -9.84 -5.49 -1.30
C THR A 394 -8.52 -6.15 -0.95
N SER A 395 -8.37 -6.57 0.31
CA SER A 395 -7.18 -7.28 0.78
C SER A 395 -7.00 -8.63 0.10
N ASP A 396 -8.06 -9.44 -0.04
CA ASP A 396 -8.00 -10.74 -0.73
C ASP A 396 -7.73 -10.60 -2.24
N ILE A 397 -8.35 -9.61 -2.90
CA ILE A 397 -8.13 -9.31 -4.33
C ILE A 397 -6.66 -9.03 -4.60
N PHE A 398 -6.04 -8.17 -3.79
CA PHE A 398 -4.64 -7.84 -4.00
C PHE A 398 -3.69 -8.90 -3.44
N ALA A 399 -4.11 -9.72 -2.47
CA ALA A 399 -3.37 -10.91 -2.06
C ALA A 399 -3.16 -11.86 -3.24
N ALA A 400 -4.24 -12.27 -3.90
CA ALA A 400 -4.17 -13.10 -5.10
C ALA A 400 -3.37 -12.41 -6.23
N ALA A 401 -3.60 -11.13 -6.48
CA ALA A 401 -2.89 -10.40 -7.53
C ALA A 401 -1.37 -10.33 -7.29
N VAL A 402 -0.92 -10.12 -6.05
CA VAL A 402 0.50 -10.13 -5.66
C VAL A 402 1.10 -11.52 -5.80
N GLU A 403 0.39 -12.55 -5.40
CA GLU A 403 0.85 -13.93 -5.51
C GLU A 403 1.05 -14.34 -6.98
N PHE A 404 0.09 -14.04 -7.86
CA PHE A 404 0.27 -14.22 -9.30
C PHE A 404 1.46 -13.41 -9.84
N HIS A 405 1.66 -12.19 -9.35
CA HIS A 405 2.77 -11.32 -9.77
C HIS A 405 4.13 -11.87 -9.31
N ALA A 406 4.18 -12.50 -8.14
CA ALA A 406 5.38 -13.09 -7.57
C ALA A 406 5.96 -14.19 -8.46
N ASN A 407 5.10 -14.93 -9.17
CA ASN A 407 5.48 -16.05 -10.04
C ASN A 407 6.44 -17.03 -9.34
N ASN A 408 6.20 -17.28 -8.03
CA ASN A 408 7.02 -18.17 -7.23
C ASN A 408 6.67 -19.63 -7.54
N SER A 409 7.68 -20.49 -7.76
CA SER A 409 7.44 -21.88 -8.11
C SER A 409 6.97 -22.77 -6.96
N GLN A 410 7.20 -22.37 -5.70
CA GLN A 410 6.76 -23.08 -4.49
C GLN A 410 5.40 -22.57 -3.99
N ASP A 411 5.03 -21.36 -4.39
CA ASP A 411 3.80 -20.66 -4.04
C ASP A 411 3.25 -20.01 -5.30
N GLN A 412 2.63 -20.85 -6.16
CA GLN A 412 2.11 -20.39 -7.45
C GLN A 412 0.79 -19.65 -7.25
N GLY A 413 0.68 -18.48 -7.86
CA GLY A 413 -0.51 -17.66 -7.75
C GLY A 413 -1.79 -18.40 -8.10
N ASP A 414 -2.79 -18.30 -7.24
CA ASP A 414 -4.09 -18.91 -7.37
C ASP A 414 -5.22 -18.02 -6.83
N TYR A 415 -6.41 -18.56 -6.62
CA TYR A 415 -7.58 -17.85 -6.08
C TYR A 415 -8.05 -18.48 -4.76
N LEU A 416 -7.13 -19.09 -4.04
CA LEU A 416 -7.31 -19.52 -2.67
C LEU A 416 -6.66 -18.49 -1.74
N VAL A 417 -7.14 -18.36 -0.54
CA VAL A 417 -6.55 -17.45 0.45
C VAL A 417 -6.13 -18.25 1.67
N GLY A 418 -4.85 -18.17 2.04
CA GLY A 418 -4.30 -18.85 3.21
C GLY A 418 -4.16 -20.36 3.05
N GLU A 419 -4.01 -20.88 1.83
CA GLU A 419 -3.90 -22.33 1.58
C GLU A 419 -2.57 -22.90 2.12
N LYS A 420 -1.47 -22.11 2.07
CA LYS A 420 -0.16 -22.56 2.61
C LYS A 420 -0.13 -22.62 4.12
N ILE A 421 -0.81 -21.71 4.80
CA ILE A 421 -0.82 -21.70 6.27
C ILE A 421 -1.71 -22.81 6.83
N ASP A 422 -2.67 -23.32 6.04
CA ASP A 422 -3.60 -24.40 6.47
C ASP A 422 -4.07 -24.18 7.92
N ILE A 423 -4.71 -23.03 8.15
CA ILE A 423 -5.10 -22.55 9.49
C ILE A 423 -6.06 -23.52 10.19
N ARG A 424 -6.82 -24.30 9.41
CA ARG A 424 -7.79 -25.29 9.90
C ARG A 424 -7.16 -26.65 10.16
N GLY A 425 -5.92 -26.88 9.73
CA GLY A 425 -5.19 -28.14 9.89
C GLY A 425 -5.79 -29.32 9.11
N ASN A 426 -6.54 -29.05 8.04
CA ASN A 426 -7.22 -30.07 7.23
C ASN A 426 -6.89 -29.97 5.73
N GLY A 427 -5.90 -29.15 5.36
CA GLY A 427 -5.44 -28.96 3.98
C GLY A 427 -6.38 -28.07 3.14
N THR A 428 -7.32 -27.34 3.77
CA THR A 428 -8.20 -26.41 3.06
C THR A 428 -7.75 -24.96 3.25
N PRO A 429 -7.91 -24.10 2.23
CA PRO A 429 -7.63 -22.67 2.37
C PRO A 429 -8.58 -22.01 3.37
N LEU A 430 -8.23 -20.81 3.80
CA LEU A 430 -9.08 -19.99 4.64
C LEU A 430 -10.33 -19.53 3.87
N ARG A 431 -10.16 -19.09 2.62
CA ARG A 431 -11.24 -18.65 1.72
C ARG A 431 -11.01 -19.11 0.28
N TYR A 432 -12.09 -19.12 -0.50
CA TYR A 432 -12.12 -19.43 -1.93
C TYR A 432 -12.71 -18.24 -2.69
N MET A 433 -12.06 -17.79 -3.77
CA MET A 433 -12.55 -16.65 -4.52
C MET A 433 -13.51 -17.04 -5.65
N ASP A 434 -13.36 -18.25 -6.21
CA ASP A 434 -14.23 -18.76 -7.30
C ASP A 434 -15.65 -19.11 -6.83
N LYS A 435 -15.77 -19.62 -5.63
CA LYS A 435 -17.00 -20.02 -4.97
C LYS A 435 -16.82 -19.92 -3.44
N PRO A 436 -16.98 -18.73 -2.89
CA PRO A 436 -16.72 -18.46 -1.47
C PRO A 436 -17.41 -19.41 -0.51
N SER A 437 -18.65 -19.86 -0.82
CA SER A 437 -19.42 -20.79 0.01
C SER A 437 -18.75 -22.14 0.27
N LYS A 438 -17.68 -22.48 -0.44
CA LYS A 438 -16.89 -23.69 -0.19
C LYS A 438 -16.28 -23.71 1.23
N ASP A 439 -16.04 -22.54 1.84
CA ASP A 439 -15.53 -22.46 3.21
C ASP A 439 -16.58 -22.73 4.30
N GLY A 440 -17.86 -22.84 3.92
CA GLY A 440 -19.01 -23.09 4.77
C GLY A 440 -19.66 -21.86 5.40
N SER A 441 -19.09 -20.66 5.26
CA SER A 441 -19.53 -19.44 5.93
C SER A 441 -19.72 -18.26 4.97
N SER A 442 -18.79 -18.03 4.06
CA SER A 442 -18.80 -16.94 3.08
C SER A 442 -19.97 -17.06 2.10
N LYS A 443 -20.33 -15.95 1.46
CA LYS A 443 -21.45 -15.90 0.52
C LYS A 443 -20.95 -15.73 -0.90
N ASP A 444 -21.54 -16.48 -1.84
CA ASP A 444 -21.20 -16.41 -3.28
C ASP A 444 -21.77 -15.15 -3.94
N ALA A 445 -22.86 -14.62 -3.42
CA ALA A 445 -23.58 -13.49 -4.00
C ALA A 445 -24.13 -12.55 -2.93
N TRP A 446 -24.37 -11.31 -3.33
CA TRP A 446 -24.96 -10.29 -2.49
C TRP A 446 -26.43 -10.58 -2.18
N TYR A 447 -26.85 -10.22 -0.96
CA TYR A 447 -28.25 -10.16 -0.51
C TYR A 447 -28.42 -9.03 0.49
N SER A 448 -29.64 -8.57 0.73
CA SER A 448 -29.94 -7.37 1.52
C SER A 448 -29.48 -7.43 2.98
N GLY A 449 -29.16 -8.61 3.50
CA GLY A 449 -28.63 -8.82 4.86
C GLY A 449 -27.12 -8.99 4.92
N ILE A 450 -26.38 -8.87 3.82
CA ILE A 450 -24.94 -9.17 3.75
C ILE A 450 -24.11 -8.32 4.73
N GLY A 451 -24.50 -7.08 4.98
CA GLY A 451 -23.81 -6.18 5.91
C GLY A 451 -24.01 -6.51 7.40
N SER A 452 -24.83 -7.52 7.75
CA SER A 452 -25.06 -7.93 9.13
C SER A 452 -24.25 -9.15 9.57
N ILE A 453 -23.50 -9.78 8.65
CA ILE A 453 -22.60 -10.89 8.96
C ILE A 453 -21.17 -10.40 9.13
N ASP A 454 -20.28 -11.25 9.65
CA ASP A 454 -18.86 -10.95 9.81
C ASP A 454 -18.24 -10.51 8.48
N VAL A 455 -17.35 -9.50 8.56
CA VAL A 455 -16.73 -8.87 7.38
C VAL A 455 -15.92 -9.84 6.52
N HIS A 456 -15.29 -10.85 7.13
CA HIS A 456 -14.54 -11.89 6.45
C HIS A 456 -15.44 -12.82 5.62
N TYR A 457 -16.73 -12.94 5.93
CA TYR A 457 -17.70 -13.72 5.18
C TYR A 457 -18.52 -12.86 4.21
N SER A 458 -18.75 -11.61 4.56
CA SER A 458 -19.42 -10.65 3.67
C SER A 458 -18.51 -10.13 2.57
N SER A 459 -17.20 -10.39 2.61
CA SER A 459 -16.23 -10.16 1.52
C SER A 459 -16.45 -11.09 0.32
N GLY A 460 -17.03 -12.27 0.55
CA GLY A 460 -17.15 -13.32 -0.44
C GLY A 460 -17.71 -12.87 -1.79
N PRO A 461 -18.84 -12.13 -1.89
CA PRO A 461 -19.35 -11.70 -3.16
C PRO A 461 -18.39 -10.84 -3.98
N ALA A 462 -17.58 -9.98 -3.35
CA ALA A 462 -16.60 -9.17 -4.06
C ALA A 462 -15.35 -9.96 -4.47
N ASN A 463 -14.93 -10.95 -3.68
CA ASN A 463 -13.91 -11.92 -4.08
C ASN A 463 -14.36 -12.71 -5.31
N HIS A 464 -15.62 -13.16 -5.30
CA HIS A 464 -16.25 -13.86 -6.41
C HIS A 464 -16.37 -12.98 -7.66
N TRP A 465 -16.74 -11.71 -7.50
CA TRP A 465 -16.74 -10.74 -8.59
C TRP A 465 -15.37 -10.62 -9.25
N TYR A 466 -14.31 -10.53 -8.43
CA TYR A 466 -12.94 -10.41 -8.94
C TYR A 466 -12.52 -11.66 -9.73
N TYR A 467 -12.82 -12.86 -9.20
CA TYR A 467 -12.58 -14.10 -9.94
C TYR A 467 -13.33 -14.12 -11.28
N LEU A 468 -14.65 -13.85 -11.27
CA LEU A 468 -15.49 -13.84 -12.45
C LEU A 468 -14.99 -12.80 -13.48
N LEU A 469 -14.60 -11.62 -13.04
CA LEU A 469 -14.08 -10.58 -13.94
C LEU A 469 -12.71 -10.96 -14.50
N SER A 470 -11.88 -11.63 -13.73
CA SER A 470 -10.55 -12.06 -14.15
C SER A 470 -10.61 -13.23 -15.12
N GLU A 471 -11.31 -14.30 -14.74
CA GLU A 471 -11.25 -15.61 -15.39
C GLU A 471 -12.56 -15.98 -16.12
N GLY A 472 -13.67 -15.42 -15.71
CA GLY A 472 -15.01 -15.82 -16.16
C GLY A 472 -15.59 -16.96 -15.34
N SER A 473 -16.82 -17.39 -15.68
CA SER A 473 -17.56 -18.44 -14.99
C SER A 473 -17.24 -19.86 -15.53
N GLY A 474 -17.70 -20.87 -14.79
CA GLY A 474 -17.61 -22.29 -15.14
C GLY A 474 -16.28 -22.94 -14.76
N ALA A 475 -16.11 -24.19 -15.23
CA ALA A 475 -14.97 -25.02 -14.88
C ALA A 475 -13.67 -24.56 -15.56
N LYS A 476 -12.57 -24.46 -14.78
CA LYS A 476 -11.22 -24.09 -15.24
C LYS A 476 -10.16 -24.72 -14.36
N THR A 477 -8.96 -24.87 -14.91
CA THR A 477 -7.77 -25.22 -14.13
C THR A 477 -6.72 -24.11 -14.34
N ILE A 478 -6.24 -23.53 -13.25
CA ILE A 478 -5.26 -22.45 -13.23
C ILE A 478 -4.15 -22.87 -12.28
N ASN A 479 -2.91 -22.91 -12.74
CA ASN A 479 -1.72 -23.32 -11.98
C ASN A 479 -1.93 -24.63 -11.18
N GLY A 480 -2.65 -25.60 -11.78
CA GLY A 480 -2.93 -26.89 -11.17
C GLY A 480 -4.15 -26.95 -10.23
N VAL A 481 -4.75 -25.80 -9.89
CA VAL A 481 -5.96 -25.73 -9.05
C VAL A 481 -7.20 -25.74 -9.94
N SER A 482 -8.17 -26.60 -9.61
CA SER A 482 -9.44 -26.70 -10.35
C SER A 482 -10.51 -25.83 -9.69
N TYR A 483 -11.16 -25.02 -10.51
CA TYR A 483 -12.23 -24.10 -10.15
C TYR A 483 -13.50 -24.44 -10.91
N ASP A 484 -14.66 -24.11 -10.34
CA ASP A 484 -15.95 -24.17 -11.02
C ASP A 484 -16.85 -23.06 -10.46
N SER A 485 -16.69 -21.87 -11.05
CA SER A 485 -17.33 -20.64 -10.57
C SER A 485 -18.76 -20.52 -11.09
N PRO A 486 -19.78 -20.54 -10.22
CA PRO A 486 -21.16 -20.37 -10.60
C PRO A 486 -21.50 -18.87 -10.84
N THR A 487 -22.70 -18.64 -11.36
CA THR A 487 -23.30 -17.29 -11.43
C THR A 487 -24.68 -17.34 -10.79
N SER A 488 -25.09 -16.30 -10.06
CA SER A 488 -26.39 -16.28 -9.38
C SER A 488 -27.57 -16.15 -10.33
N ASP A 489 -27.36 -15.61 -11.53
CA ASP A 489 -28.38 -15.44 -12.58
C ASP A 489 -28.36 -16.56 -13.64
N GLY A 490 -27.47 -17.55 -13.51
CA GLY A 490 -27.34 -18.68 -14.44
C GLY A 490 -26.76 -18.33 -15.81
N LEU A 491 -26.35 -17.08 -16.05
CA LEU A 491 -25.76 -16.63 -17.30
C LEU A 491 -24.25 -16.60 -17.24
N PRO A 492 -23.51 -16.96 -18.30
CA PRO A 492 -22.05 -16.99 -18.26
C PRO A 492 -21.43 -15.59 -18.14
N VAL A 493 -20.24 -15.54 -17.54
CA VAL A 493 -19.36 -14.37 -17.52
C VAL A 493 -18.11 -14.70 -18.33
N THR A 494 -17.72 -13.78 -19.21
CA THR A 494 -16.42 -13.84 -19.90
C THR A 494 -15.44 -12.95 -19.16
N GLY A 495 -14.30 -13.51 -18.71
CA GLY A 495 -13.26 -12.78 -18.02
C GLY A 495 -12.49 -11.83 -18.96
N ILE A 496 -11.90 -10.80 -18.39
CA ILE A 496 -11.07 -9.81 -19.11
C ILE A 496 -9.58 -9.88 -18.75
N GLY A 497 -9.21 -10.84 -17.91
CA GLY A 497 -7.86 -11.03 -17.39
C GLY A 497 -7.60 -10.27 -16.09
N ARG A 498 -6.74 -10.85 -15.25
CA ARG A 498 -6.38 -10.34 -13.91
C ARG A 498 -5.85 -8.91 -13.93
N ASP A 499 -4.99 -8.59 -14.87
CA ASP A 499 -4.37 -7.27 -14.95
C ASP A 499 -5.40 -6.15 -15.10
N LYS A 500 -6.40 -6.36 -15.98
CA LYS A 500 -7.49 -5.39 -16.17
C LYS A 500 -8.42 -5.36 -14.95
N ALA A 501 -8.74 -6.51 -14.39
CA ALA A 501 -9.59 -6.60 -13.20
C ALA A 501 -8.96 -5.88 -12.00
N SER A 502 -7.67 -6.14 -11.74
CA SER A 502 -6.90 -5.49 -10.68
C SER A 502 -6.77 -3.98 -10.91
N LEU A 503 -6.51 -3.55 -12.14
CA LEU A 503 -6.41 -2.12 -12.49
C LEU A 503 -7.74 -1.39 -12.24
N ILE A 504 -8.87 -2.01 -12.62
CA ILE A 504 -10.20 -1.42 -12.40
C ILE A 504 -10.46 -1.28 -10.90
N TRP A 505 -10.19 -2.33 -10.10
CA TRP A 505 -10.39 -2.28 -8.65
C TRP A 505 -9.48 -1.25 -7.98
N PHE A 506 -8.18 -1.24 -8.32
CA PHE A 506 -7.22 -0.28 -7.79
C PHE A 506 -7.63 1.17 -8.06
N LYS A 507 -8.02 1.48 -9.30
CA LYS A 507 -8.49 2.82 -9.66
C LYS A 507 -9.80 3.17 -8.95
N ALA A 508 -10.73 2.22 -8.82
CA ALA A 508 -11.96 2.46 -8.08
C ALA A 508 -11.68 2.72 -6.60
N LEU A 509 -10.84 1.91 -5.96
CA LEU A 509 -10.40 2.08 -4.57
C LEU A 509 -9.76 3.46 -4.33
N THR A 510 -8.91 3.89 -5.25
CA THR A 510 -8.12 5.13 -5.07
C THR A 510 -8.81 6.40 -5.54
N THR A 511 -9.88 6.31 -6.36
CA THR A 511 -10.49 7.48 -7.00
C THR A 511 -12.03 7.57 -6.92
N LYS A 512 -12.72 6.48 -6.59
CA LYS A 512 -14.20 6.42 -6.60
C LYS A 512 -14.80 6.01 -5.24
N PHE A 513 -14.14 5.11 -4.53
CA PHE A 513 -14.66 4.61 -3.26
C PHE A 513 -14.45 5.61 -2.13
N THR A 514 -15.35 5.57 -1.17
CA THR A 514 -15.35 6.36 0.07
C THR A 514 -15.45 5.43 1.28
N SER A 515 -15.32 5.97 2.47
CA SER A 515 -15.35 5.19 3.71
C SER A 515 -16.63 4.37 3.94
N THR A 516 -17.72 4.76 3.29
CA THR A 516 -19.04 4.12 3.41
C THR A 516 -19.51 3.43 2.14
N THR A 517 -18.61 3.20 1.18
CA THR A 517 -18.94 2.48 -0.07
C THR A 517 -19.52 1.12 0.26
N ASN A 518 -20.69 0.84 -0.26
CA ASN A 518 -21.39 -0.46 -0.22
C ASN A 518 -21.27 -1.18 -1.58
N TYR A 519 -21.81 -2.37 -1.72
CA TYR A 519 -21.73 -3.16 -2.95
C TYR A 519 -22.32 -2.43 -4.17
N ALA A 520 -23.45 -1.76 -4.04
CA ALA A 520 -24.05 -1.00 -5.13
C ALA A 520 -23.16 0.19 -5.57
N ALA A 521 -22.57 0.90 -4.61
CA ALA A 521 -21.63 1.99 -4.90
C ALA A 521 -20.30 1.46 -5.48
N ALA A 522 -19.84 0.29 -5.03
CA ALA A 522 -18.65 -0.37 -5.60
C ALA A 522 -18.88 -0.76 -7.08
N ARG A 523 -20.06 -1.28 -7.42
CA ARG A 523 -20.46 -1.50 -8.82
C ARG A 523 -20.40 -0.19 -9.60
N THR A 524 -21.01 0.87 -9.11
CA THR A 524 -21.01 2.18 -9.79
C THR A 524 -19.59 2.70 -10.00
N GLY A 525 -18.73 2.62 -8.97
CA GLY A 525 -17.34 3.09 -9.05
C GLY A 525 -16.51 2.29 -10.06
N THR A 526 -16.62 0.96 -10.07
CA THR A 526 -15.88 0.11 -11.01
C THR A 526 -16.36 0.25 -12.45
N LEU A 527 -17.68 0.45 -12.67
CA LEU A 527 -18.22 0.76 -14.00
C LEU A 527 -17.75 2.12 -14.50
N ALA A 528 -17.71 3.14 -13.64
CA ALA A 528 -17.16 4.44 -14.00
C ALA A 528 -15.70 4.33 -14.44
N VAL A 529 -14.87 3.59 -13.67
CA VAL A 529 -13.48 3.32 -14.04
C VAL A 529 -13.36 2.55 -15.35
N ALA A 530 -14.17 1.51 -15.56
CA ALA A 530 -14.16 0.75 -16.81
C ALA A 530 -14.54 1.64 -18.01
N SER A 531 -15.52 2.52 -17.84
CA SER A 531 -15.90 3.53 -18.85
C SER A 531 -14.78 4.51 -19.15
N GLU A 532 -14.08 5.00 -18.12
CA GLU A 532 -12.95 5.93 -18.26
C GLU A 532 -11.75 5.28 -18.97
N LEU A 533 -11.47 4.02 -18.69
CA LEU A 533 -10.31 3.31 -19.25
C LEU A 533 -10.54 2.75 -20.65
N TYR A 534 -11.75 2.24 -20.91
CA TYR A 534 -12.02 1.44 -22.11
C TYR A 534 -13.20 1.96 -22.93
N GLY A 535 -14.02 2.86 -22.38
CA GLY A 535 -15.25 3.36 -22.99
C GLY A 535 -16.50 2.62 -22.52
N ALA A 536 -17.63 3.33 -22.41
CA ALA A 536 -18.90 2.81 -21.89
C ALA A 536 -19.55 1.70 -22.74
N THR A 537 -19.10 1.51 -23.98
CA THR A 537 -19.58 0.46 -24.90
C THR A 537 -18.56 -0.66 -25.11
N SER A 538 -17.47 -0.66 -24.34
CA SER A 538 -16.38 -1.64 -24.46
C SER A 538 -16.78 -3.03 -23.93
N PRO A 539 -16.14 -4.10 -24.40
CA PRO A 539 -16.29 -5.42 -23.82
C PRO A 539 -15.91 -5.46 -22.33
N GLU A 540 -14.92 -4.67 -21.91
CA GLU A 540 -14.50 -4.56 -20.52
C GLU A 540 -15.59 -3.95 -19.62
N TYR A 541 -16.24 -2.88 -20.07
CA TYR A 541 -17.38 -2.31 -19.36
C TYR A 541 -18.52 -3.32 -19.20
N ALA A 542 -18.85 -4.04 -20.30
CA ALA A 542 -19.86 -5.08 -20.26
C ALA A 542 -19.48 -6.23 -19.32
N ALA A 543 -18.20 -6.64 -19.31
CA ALA A 543 -17.71 -7.70 -18.42
C ALA A 543 -17.79 -7.29 -16.93
N VAL A 544 -17.43 -6.06 -16.60
CA VAL A 544 -17.58 -5.52 -15.23
C VAL A 544 -19.05 -5.59 -14.79
N ALA A 545 -19.96 -5.12 -15.61
CA ALA A 545 -21.39 -5.15 -15.30
C ALA A 545 -21.93 -6.59 -15.18
N ASN A 546 -21.48 -7.49 -16.06
CA ASN A 546 -21.88 -8.90 -16.05
C ASN A 546 -21.37 -9.62 -14.79
N ALA A 547 -20.13 -9.37 -14.38
CA ALA A 547 -19.56 -9.94 -13.15
C ALA A 547 -20.32 -9.47 -11.90
N TRP A 548 -20.72 -8.20 -11.83
CA TRP A 548 -21.55 -7.69 -10.74
C TRP A 548 -22.95 -8.31 -10.73
N ALA A 549 -23.59 -8.43 -11.89
CA ALA A 549 -24.89 -9.10 -12.00
C ALA A 549 -24.81 -10.57 -11.59
N ALA A 550 -23.73 -11.25 -11.98
CA ALA A 550 -23.50 -12.65 -11.64
C ALA A 550 -23.35 -12.90 -10.12
N ILE A 551 -23.10 -11.88 -9.33
CA ILE A 551 -23.12 -11.94 -7.86
C ILE A 551 -24.31 -11.18 -7.25
N ASN A 552 -25.38 -11.00 -8.00
CA ASN A 552 -26.63 -10.37 -7.57
C ASN A 552 -26.50 -8.88 -7.19
N VAL A 553 -25.58 -8.13 -7.82
CA VAL A 553 -25.43 -6.67 -7.63
C VAL A 553 -25.76 -5.98 -8.95
N GLY A 554 -27.00 -5.54 -9.11
CA GLY A 554 -27.52 -4.91 -10.33
C GLY A 554 -27.65 -5.89 -11.50
N ALA A 555 -28.02 -5.42 -12.72
CA ALA A 555 -28.25 -6.27 -13.85
C ALA A 555 -27.17 -6.19 -14.92
N ARG A 556 -27.29 -7.08 -15.91
CA ARG A 556 -26.43 -7.14 -17.09
C ARG A 556 -26.75 -6.03 -18.08
N PRO A 557 -25.77 -5.57 -18.89
CA PRO A 557 -26.02 -4.63 -19.97
C PRO A 557 -26.99 -5.24 -20.98
N GLY A 558 -28.07 -4.51 -21.34
CA GLY A 558 -29.09 -4.97 -22.30
C GLY A 558 -30.20 -5.87 -21.72
N GLY A 559 -30.08 -6.40 -20.54
CA GLY A 559 -31.19 -6.90 -19.72
C GLY A 559 -31.75 -5.74 -18.91
N GLY A 560 -33.03 -5.43 -19.06
CA GLY A 560 -33.61 -4.23 -18.48
C GLY A 560 -33.51 -4.18 -16.96
N ASP A 561 -32.36 -3.74 -16.48
CA ASP A 561 -32.17 -3.34 -15.08
C ASP A 561 -31.93 -1.84 -15.00
N PRO A 562 -32.48 -1.18 -14.00
CA PRO A 562 -32.19 0.20 -13.80
C PRO A 562 -30.68 0.36 -13.53
N ASP A 563 -29.98 1.04 -14.45
CA ASP A 563 -28.78 1.81 -14.17
C ASP A 563 -28.89 2.41 -12.74
N PRO A 564 -27.83 2.37 -11.88
CA PRO A 564 -27.82 3.21 -10.68
C PRO A 564 -27.83 4.72 -11.03
N GLY A 565 -27.72 5.12 -12.32
CA GLY A 565 -28.35 6.28 -12.92
C GLY A 565 -29.74 5.97 -13.46
N GLY A 566 -30.60 5.27 -12.69
CA GLY A 566 -31.96 4.93 -13.08
C GLY A 566 -32.65 6.16 -13.69
N LYS A 567 -33.45 5.98 -14.75
CA LYS A 567 -34.11 7.12 -15.37
C LYS A 567 -34.82 7.90 -14.28
N VAL A 568 -34.35 9.11 -14.09
CA VAL A 568 -34.83 10.01 -13.04
C VAL A 568 -35.87 10.92 -13.63
N PHE A 569 -37.00 10.99 -12.96
CA PHE A 569 -38.10 11.90 -13.26
C PHE A 569 -38.36 12.76 -12.05
N GLU A 570 -38.14 14.07 -12.14
CA GLU A 570 -38.21 14.98 -11.00
C GLU A 570 -39.13 16.14 -11.27
N ASN A 571 -39.94 16.49 -10.27
CA ASN A 571 -40.71 17.73 -10.23
C ASN A 571 -40.25 18.58 -9.06
N LYS A 572 -39.72 19.77 -9.34
CA LYS A 572 -39.28 20.77 -8.34
C LYS A 572 -40.30 21.92 -8.18
N THR A 573 -41.47 21.80 -8.79
CA THR A 573 -42.53 22.81 -8.61
C THR A 573 -43.11 22.66 -7.22
N ALA A 574 -43.01 23.72 -6.45
CA ALA A 574 -43.52 23.72 -5.08
C ALA A 574 -45.05 23.68 -5.10
N VAL A 575 -45.64 22.82 -4.20
CA VAL A 575 -47.10 22.70 -4.04
C VAL A 575 -47.41 22.88 -2.57
N ASN A 576 -48.22 23.91 -2.22
CA ASN A 576 -48.62 24.14 -0.85
C ASN A 576 -49.58 23.04 -0.37
N ILE A 577 -49.39 22.58 0.89
CA ILE A 577 -50.24 21.61 1.57
C ILE A 577 -51.20 22.40 2.47
N PRO A 578 -52.52 22.30 2.22
CA PRO A 578 -53.52 22.98 3.06
C PRO A 578 -53.59 22.36 4.45
N ASP A 579 -53.63 23.18 5.51
CA ASP A 579 -53.86 22.77 6.91
C ASP A 579 -55.20 22.04 7.03
N ALA A 580 -55.15 20.79 7.51
CA ALA A 580 -56.28 19.85 7.61
C ALA A 580 -57.20 19.83 6.37
N GLY A 581 -56.61 20.03 5.20
CA GLY A 581 -57.34 20.24 3.95
C GLY A 581 -57.35 19.03 2.99
N ALA A 582 -57.80 19.31 1.76
CA ALA A 582 -57.78 18.29 0.72
C ALA A 582 -56.36 17.92 0.34
N ALA A 583 -56.16 16.64 0.03
CA ALA A 583 -54.86 16.16 -0.46
C ALA A 583 -54.44 16.90 -1.75
N VAL A 584 -53.12 17.23 -1.81
CA VAL A 584 -52.50 17.83 -3.00
C VAL A 584 -51.56 16.83 -3.68
N THR A 585 -51.25 17.09 -4.93
CA THR A 585 -50.38 16.20 -5.73
C THR A 585 -49.24 16.95 -6.39
N SER A 586 -48.06 16.32 -6.43
CA SER A 586 -46.96 16.68 -7.32
C SER A 586 -46.77 15.52 -8.31
N ALA A 587 -46.73 15.79 -9.61
CA ALA A 587 -46.74 14.77 -10.67
C ALA A 587 -45.41 14.78 -11.43
N VAL A 588 -44.98 13.58 -11.88
CA VAL A 588 -43.91 13.37 -12.86
C VAL A 588 -44.47 12.51 -14.02
N ASN A 589 -44.14 12.84 -15.26
CA ASN A 589 -44.50 12.05 -16.41
C ASN A 589 -43.35 11.13 -16.80
N VAL A 590 -43.50 9.84 -16.59
CA VAL A 590 -42.51 8.82 -16.88
C VAL A 590 -42.67 8.35 -18.33
N THR A 591 -41.57 8.33 -19.05
CA THR A 591 -41.53 7.91 -20.47
C THR A 591 -40.28 7.10 -20.77
N GLY A 592 -40.36 6.21 -21.76
CA GLY A 592 -39.22 5.46 -22.28
C GLY A 592 -38.69 4.37 -21.32
N ILE A 593 -39.49 3.92 -20.38
CA ILE A 593 -39.25 2.71 -19.59
C ILE A 593 -39.98 1.55 -20.25
N ALA A 594 -39.29 0.43 -20.48
CA ALA A 594 -39.94 -0.75 -21.03
C ALA A 594 -40.68 -1.56 -19.94
N GLY A 595 -41.93 -1.95 -20.20
CA GLY A 595 -42.66 -2.83 -19.31
C GLY A 595 -43.19 -2.20 -18.02
N ASN A 596 -43.15 -2.97 -16.94
CA ASN A 596 -43.62 -2.56 -15.62
C ASN A 596 -42.55 -1.79 -14.85
N ALA A 597 -42.97 -1.07 -13.81
CA ALA A 597 -42.07 -0.42 -12.85
C ALA A 597 -41.29 -1.48 -12.05
N PRO A 598 -40.10 -1.16 -11.52
CA PRO A 598 -39.31 -2.12 -10.78
C PRO A 598 -39.91 -2.45 -9.39
N SER A 599 -39.51 -3.59 -8.84
CA SER A 599 -39.83 -3.95 -7.45
C SER A 599 -39.14 -3.09 -6.43
N THR A 600 -38.17 -2.25 -6.88
CA THR A 600 -37.34 -1.38 -6.06
C THR A 600 -37.43 0.09 -6.47
N LEU A 601 -38.60 0.51 -7.01
CA LEU A 601 -38.84 1.90 -7.38
C LEU A 601 -38.55 2.83 -6.21
N LYS A 602 -37.68 3.80 -6.41
CA LYS A 602 -37.34 4.81 -5.37
C LYS A 602 -38.14 6.08 -5.58
N ALA A 603 -38.76 6.54 -4.49
CA ALA A 603 -39.45 7.81 -4.42
C ALA A 603 -38.76 8.73 -3.40
N ASP A 604 -38.03 9.71 -3.91
CA ASP A 604 -37.42 10.74 -3.09
C ASP A 604 -38.42 11.87 -2.84
N VAL A 605 -38.67 12.18 -1.61
CA VAL A 605 -39.68 13.14 -1.17
C VAL A 605 -38.99 14.23 -0.35
N ASN A 606 -39.23 15.49 -0.73
CA ASN A 606 -38.76 16.65 0.00
C ASN A 606 -39.99 17.56 0.30
N ILE A 607 -40.40 17.58 1.55
CA ILE A 607 -41.54 18.35 2.04
C ILE A 607 -41.07 19.19 3.25
N SER A 608 -41.32 20.51 3.19
CA SER A 608 -41.24 21.36 4.36
C SER A 608 -42.59 21.35 5.08
N HIS A 609 -42.61 21.07 6.36
CA HIS A 609 -43.82 21.08 7.23
C HIS A 609 -43.42 21.31 8.66
N THR A 610 -44.23 22.02 9.42
CA THR A 610 -43.95 22.36 10.81
C THR A 610 -44.22 21.23 11.79
N TYR A 611 -44.99 20.21 11.39
CA TYR A 611 -45.19 18.98 12.13
C TYR A 611 -45.42 17.79 11.17
N ARG A 612 -44.34 17.05 10.83
CA ARG A 612 -44.43 15.99 9.82
C ARG A 612 -45.34 14.81 10.23
N GLY A 613 -45.69 14.72 11.52
CA GLY A 613 -46.59 13.72 12.05
C GLY A 613 -48.00 13.81 11.47
N ASP A 614 -48.41 14.98 10.99
CA ASP A 614 -49.75 15.22 10.46
C ASP A 614 -49.89 14.74 9.02
N LEU A 615 -48.77 14.42 8.37
CA LEU A 615 -48.76 14.08 6.96
C LEU A 615 -49.04 12.63 6.69
N VAL A 616 -49.97 12.39 5.74
CA VAL A 616 -50.19 11.14 5.03
C VAL A 616 -49.61 11.29 3.61
N ILE A 617 -48.73 10.38 3.23
CA ILE A 617 -48.04 10.45 1.96
C ILE A 617 -48.25 9.15 1.16
N ASP A 618 -48.75 9.26 -0.06
CA ASP A 618 -48.96 8.15 -0.98
C ASP A 618 -48.21 8.40 -2.30
N LEU A 619 -47.72 7.31 -2.89
CA LEU A 619 -47.32 7.28 -4.29
C LEU A 619 -48.46 6.69 -5.10
N VAL A 620 -48.91 7.39 -6.15
CA VAL A 620 -50.02 6.97 -7.04
C VAL A 620 -49.42 6.62 -8.41
N ALA A 621 -49.65 5.40 -8.87
CA ALA A 621 -49.26 4.91 -10.18
C ALA A 621 -50.16 5.43 -11.31
N PRO A 622 -49.77 5.31 -12.61
CA PRO A 622 -50.55 5.78 -13.75
C PRO A 622 -51.93 5.18 -13.86
N ASP A 623 -52.13 3.97 -13.36
CA ASP A 623 -53.44 3.29 -13.33
C ASP A 623 -54.30 3.66 -12.10
N GLY A 624 -53.84 4.59 -11.28
CA GLY A 624 -54.51 4.99 -10.02
C GLY A 624 -54.19 4.12 -8.81
N GLY A 625 -53.39 3.07 -8.98
CA GLY A 625 -52.92 2.22 -7.85
C GLY A 625 -52.08 3.02 -6.86
N THR A 626 -52.29 2.80 -5.56
CA THR A 626 -51.70 3.62 -4.50
C THR A 626 -50.76 2.79 -3.63
N PHE A 627 -49.57 3.36 -3.33
CA PHE A 627 -48.63 2.81 -2.41
C PHE A 627 -48.44 3.79 -1.24
N ARG A 628 -48.72 3.37 0.02
CA ARG A 628 -48.54 4.17 1.21
C ARG A 628 -47.06 4.31 1.53
N LEU A 629 -46.55 5.54 1.51
CA LEU A 629 -45.17 5.88 1.87
C LEU A 629 -45.06 6.24 3.34
N LYS A 630 -45.99 7.05 3.87
CA LYS A 630 -46.00 7.48 5.26
C LYS A 630 -47.41 7.58 5.80
N ASN A 631 -47.64 7.07 7.00
CA ASN A 631 -48.86 7.30 7.78
C ASN A 631 -48.67 8.52 8.69
N SER A 632 -49.77 9.19 9.06
CA SER A 632 -49.75 10.17 10.15
C SER A 632 -49.41 9.50 11.48
N SER A 633 -48.80 10.25 12.41
CA SER A 633 -48.39 9.76 13.72
C SER A 633 -48.31 10.91 14.71
N SER A 634 -49.17 10.90 15.72
CA SER A 634 -49.16 11.91 16.79
C SER A 634 -47.91 11.92 17.65
N SER A 635 -47.10 10.88 17.58
CA SER A 635 -45.79 10.78 18.28
C SER A 635 -44.61 11.33 17.50
N ASP A 636 -44.78 11.72 16.23
CA ASP A 636 -43.74 12.21 15.36
C ASP A 636 -43.79 13.73 15.21
N SER A 637 -43.31 14.44 16.24
CA SER A 637 -43.35 15.91 16.33
C SER A 637 -42.22 16.63 15.57
N ALA A 638 -41.40 15.92 14.79
CA ALA A 638 -40.33 16.56 14.03
C ALA A 638 -40.87 17.31 12.82
N ASP A 639 -40.09 18.30 12.38
CA ASP A 639 -40.35 19.06 11.15
C ASP A 639 -39.93 18.26 9.93
N ASN A 640 -40.46 18.62 8.78
CA ASN A 640 -40.05 18.28 7.43
C ASN A 640 -40.02 16.75 7.14
N VAL A 641 -40.20 16.38 5.90
CA VAL A 641 -39.98 15.03 5.38
C VAL A 641 -38.96 15.13 4.25
N VAL A 642 -37.72 14.67 4.52
CA VAL A 642 -36.68 14.48 3.50
C VAL A 642 -36.30 13.01 3.57
N ALA A 643 -36.86 12.21 2.67
CA ALA A 643 -36.74 10.76 2.73
C ALA A 643 -36.83 10.11 1.34
N THR A 644 -36.14 8.96 1.19
CA THR A 644 -36.27 8.06 0.05
C THR A 644 -37.05 6.83 0.48
N TYR A 645 -38.16 6.57 -0.20
CA TYR A 645 -38.97 5.38 0.00
C TYR A 645 -38.73 4.39 -1.12
N THR A 646 -38.59 3.11 -0.81
CA THR A 646 -38.51 2.03 -1.78
C THR A 646 -39.85 1.32 -1.87
N VAL A 647 -40.38 1.19 -3.09
CA VAL A 647 -41.71 0.66 -3.34
C VAL A 647 -41.63 -0.50 -4.32
N ASN A 648 -42.26 -1.62 -4.01
CA ASN A 648 -42.44 -2.68 -4.97
C ASN A 648 -43.64 -2.31 -5.90
N ALA A 649 -43.30 -1.76 -7.07
CA ALA A 649 -44.24 -1.34 -8.09
C ALA A 649 -44.30 -2.28 -9.31
N SER A 650 -43.74 -3.49 -9.19
CA SER A 650 -43.60 -4.44 -10.33
C SER A 650 -44.90 -4.90 -10.96
N SER A 651 -46.04 -4.68 -10.32
CA SER A 651 -47.37 -4.94 -10.87
C SER A 651 -47.95 -3.78 -11.67
N LYS A 652 -47.25 -2.64 -11.78
CA LYS A 652 -47.71 -1.41 -12.41
C LYS A 652 -46.92 -1.08 -13.66
N VAL A 653 -47.59 -0.57 -14.69
CA VAL A 653 -46.93 -0.08 -15.91
C VAL A 653 -46.05 1.10 -15.55
N ALA A 654 -44.78 1.10 -16.03
CA ALA A 654 -43.83 2.13 -15.72
C ALA A 654 -44.14 3.50 -16.31
N ASN A 655 -44.53 3.53 -17.61
CA ASN A 655 -44.78 4.77 -18.32
C ASN A 655 -46.13 5.36 -17.98
N GLY A 656 -46.20 6.68 -17.85
CA GLY A 656 -47.40 7.44 -17.54
C GLY A 656 -47.17 8.44 -16.43
N GLU A 657 -48.25 9.06 -15.97
CA GLU A 657 -48.19 10.07 -14.92
C GLU A 657 -48.20 9.42 -13.51
N TRP A 658 -47.10 9.54 -12.79
CA TRP A 658 -46.98 9.16 -11.40
C TRP A 658 -47.16 10.39 -10.52
N LYS A 659 -47.84 10.26 -9.36
CA LYS A 659 -48.11 11.38 -8.46
C LYS A 659 -47.67 11.06 -7.05
N LEU A 660 -46.97 12.03 -6.43
CA LEU A 660 -46.87 12.08 -4.96
C LEU A 660 -48.12 12.77 -4.45
N LYS A 661 -48.94 12.07 -3.68
CA LYS A 661 -50.13 12.61 -3.04
C LYS A 661 -49.87 12.81 -1.56
N VAL A 662 -50.06 14.04 -1.09
CA VAL A 662 -49.80 14.44 0.27
C VAL A 662 -51.06 15.07 0.88
N GLN A 663 -51.39 14.70 2.08
CA GLN A 663 -52.48 15.29 2.87
C GLN A 663 -52.00 15.57 4.29
N ASP A 664 -52.25 16.77 4.74
CA ASP A 664 -52.22 17.12 6.14
C ASP A 664 -53.60 16.77 6.75
N VAL A 665 -53.62 15.93 7.77
CA VAL A 665 -54.87 15.39 8.34
C VAL A 665 -55.24 16.02 9.69
N TYR A 666 -54.37 16.90 10.24
CA TYR A 666 -54.61 17.59 11.49
C TYR A 666 -54.50 19.12 11.30
N ARG A 667 -54.96 19.90 12.27
CA ARG A 667 -54.97 21.35 12.22
C ARG A 667 -53.75 21.97 12.93
N SER A 668 -53.39 23.18 12.52
CA SER A 668 -52.48 24.10 13.16
C SER A 668 -51.08 24.13 12.53
N ASP A 669 -50.79 23.26 11.61
CA ASP A 669 -49.48 23.15 10.96
C ASP A 669 -49.59 23.42 9.45
N THR A 670 -48.51 23.87 8.84
CA THR A 670 -48.49 24.22 7.42
C THR A 670 -47.26 23.71 6.73
N GLY A 671 -47.35 23.45 5.42
CA GLY A 671 -46.23 22.94 4.67
C GLY A 671 -46.39 23.05 3.16
N ARG A 672 -45.37 22.55 2.47
CA ARG A 672 -45.38 22.45 1.02
C ARG A 672 -44.51 21.28 0.57
N ILE A 673 -44.86 20.65 -0.54
CA ILE A 673 -43.98 19.78 -1.29
C ILE A 673 -42.95 20.67 -1.99
N ASN A 674 -41.65 20.47 -1.74
CA ASN A 674 -40.56 21.20 -2.41
C ASN A 674 -40.14 20.49 -3.70
N SER A 675 -40.01 19.17 -3.64
CA SER A 675 -39.71 18.34 -4.79
C SER A 675 -40.19 16.90 -4.60
N PHE A 676 -40.40 16.23 -5.71
CA PHE A 676 -40.71 14.83 -5.82
C PHE A 676 -39.91 14.22 -6.98
N LYS A 677 -39.18 13.13 -6.70
CA LYS A 677 -38.35 12.47 -7.70
C LYS A 677 -38.59 10.97 -7.66
N LEU A 678 -38.74 10.37 -8.84
CA LEU A 678 -38.76 8.91 -9.04
C LEU A 678 -37.49 8.46 -9.74
N THR A 679 -36.93 7.38 -9.25
CA THR A 679 -35.80 6.67 -9.87
C THR A 679 -36.25 5.25 -10.19
N PHE A 680 -36.26 4.93 -11.49
CA PHE A 680 -36.72 3.66 -12.07
C PHE A 680 -35.54 2.72 -12.29
#